data_7a2dcf1b9c07d5cc802e6ab073566613
#
_entry.id   7a2dcf1b9c07d5cc802e6ab073566613
#
_cell.length_a   1.000
_cell.length_b   1.000
_cell.length_c   1.000
_cell.angle_alpha   90.00
_cell.angle_beta   90.00
_cell.angle_gamma   90.00
#
_symmetry.space_group_name_H-M   'P 1'
#
loop_
_entity.id
_entity.type
_entity.pdbx_description
1 polymer ?
#
loop_
_entity_poly.entity_id
_entity_poly.type
_entity_poly.pdbx_seq_one_letter_code
_entity_poly.pdbx_strand_id
1 'polypeptide(L)'
;MADLPLLIVGAAIAYTIYSFISGLQFNIAEAKRSGLPYIVARMFKFMQSTSISCRTLTFDVILLETAIFPNSFFWLASYKFWIPLIKSLPRTWWERWLDLVTPDDVSRRRYRVFANESDTFLIVSSRARCLMTADAECIHQITTRQTDFPKPIEMYEVLRQFGENVISAEGAVWRMHRKVTSAAFNERNAGLVFRESIRQAQSLVNAWTGRGDADGPTIYSVERDTLRLSLYIISYVGFGVRLSWPGEALPPGADAQALKYGSSQLPAGHKMSLMESTEVLMENIRLLLAVPRWILKLVPSNKTRKAVLAYEEYTKYMDEMLDEKIDEARKGDHAEEGMDFMGALVRAKHTNDEKEAGPGKKKTSIITTSLTREDILGNAFVLLIAGHETIANTLHFAFLELAANPRAQRQLQREIDQLVGDSDPNTWEYDALMNPMMDSMIGAVMNETLRLIPALTKISKRVTPSKDQVISLNGEKHVIPKGTLIGLASGSVQCNPRYWPARPSRVNLGKGDLEDFVPDRWFRTAETRNNDNAEPEEISSSNGSPKTMFHPERGAYNPFSAGPRSCLGRRVAQVEVVATLAVVFRKYSIELAVDEWATDEEVGVMDKGEMARVYRKAQDKCRETIGRSWTIITLGLHGRYRVPVRLVPRGGERFVGWVDGDE
;
A
#
# COMPACT_ATOMS: atom_id res chain seq x y z
N MET A 1 37.08 15.48 -44.10
CA MET A 1 36.65 15.74 -42.68
C MET A 1 35.19 15.33 -42.38
N ALA A 2 34.39 14.99 -43.38
CA ALA A 2 33.00 14.54 -43.18
C ALA A 2 32.87 13.09 -42.69
N ASP A 3 33.88 12.23 -42.86
CA ASP A 3 33.80 10.79 -42.52
C ASP A 3 34.08 10.48 -41.05
N LEU A 4 34.75 11.38 -40.31
CA LEU A 4 35.08 11.16 -38.89
C LEU A 4 33.85 11.09 -37.99
N PRO A 5 32.83 11.96 -38.11
CA PRO A 5 31.59 11.84 -37.35
C PRO A 5 30.81 10.55 -37.66
N LEU A 6 30.80 10.13 -38.94
CA LEU A 6 30.15 8.88 -39.35
C LEU A 6 30.84 7.64 -38.79
N LEU A 7 32.17 7.63 -38.74
CA LEU A 7 32.96 6.56 -38.10
C LEU A 7 32.73 6.50 -36.60
N ILE A 8 32.65 7.65 -35.92
CA ILE A 8 32.36 7.72 -34.47
C ILE A 8 30.95 7.19 -34.18
N VAL A 9 29.97 7.58 -34.96
CA VAL A 9 28.59 7.09 -34.84
C VAL A 9 28.54 5.58 -35.11
N GLY A 10 29.20 5.10 -36.16
CA GLY A 10 29.30 3.68 -36.49
C GLY A 10 29.93 2.85 -35.35
N ALA A 11 31.07 3.34 -34.82
CA ALA A 11 31.73 2.69 -33.69
C ALA A 11 30.86 2.68 -32.42
N ALA A 12 30.15 3.77 -32.13
CA ALA A 12 29.22 3.82 -30.98
C ALA A 12 28.05 2.85 -31.12
N ILE A 13 27.49 2.71 -32.33
CA ILE A 13 26.44 1.75 -32.65
C ILE A 13 26.99 0.32 -32.49
N ALA A 14 28.12 0.00 -33.07
CA ALA A 14 28.74 -1.32 -32.98
C ALA A 14 29.05 -1.70 -31.52
N TYR A 15 29.61 -0.78 -30.74
CA TYR A 15 29.87 -0.96 -29.32
C TYR A 15 28.57 -1.19 -28.54
N THR A 16 27.52 -0.45 -28.86
CA THR A 16 26.20 -0.62 -28.21
C THR A 16 25.61 -2.01 -28.48
N ILE A 17 25.68 -2.46 -29.73
CA ILE A 17 25.21 -3.80 -30.13
C ILE A 17 26.05 -4.89 -29.43
N TYR A 18 27.37 -4.76 -29.46
CA TYR A 18 28.27 -5.68 -28.79
C TYR A 18 27.98 -5.75 -27.26
N SER A 19 27.90 -4.61 -26.60
CA SER A 19 27.56 -4.52 -25.15
C SER A 19 26.21 -5.15 -24.83
N PHE A 20 25.23 -4.98 -25.72
CA PHE A 20 23.91 -5.60 -25.56
C PHE A 20 23.99 -7.12 -25.68
N ILE A 21 24.64 -7.65 -26.73
CA ILE A 21 24.73 -9.11 -26.98
C ILE A 21 25.57 -9.78 -25.87
N SER A 22 26.74 -9.24 -25.57
CA SER A 22 27.64 -9.78 -24.56
C SER A 22 27.00 -9.77 -23.15
N GLY A 23 26.33 -8.68 -22.79
CA GLY A 23 25.62 -8.58 -21.54
C GLY A 23 24.46 -9.59 -21.45
N LEU A 24 23.72 -9.77 -22.53
CA LEU A 24 22.62 -10.77 -22.58
C LEU A 24 23.17 -12.21 -22.44
N GLN A 25 24.23 -12.54 -23.19
CA GLN A 25 24.89 -13.86 -23.11
C GLN A 25 25.41 -14.13 -21.69
N PHE A 26 26.09 -13.15 -21.08
CA PHE A 26 26.55 -13.25 -19.71
C PHE A 26 25.39 -13.51 -18.74
N ASN A 27 24.33 -12.73 -18.81
CA ASN A 27 23.20 -12.87 -17.91
C ASN A 27 22.43 -14.18 -18.13
N ILE A 28 22.36 -14.70 -19.34
CA ILE A 28 21.80 -16.05 -19.63
C ILE A 28 22.71 -17.14 -19.03
N ALA A 29 24.03 -17.03 -19.15
CA ALA A 29 24.94 -17.99 -18.54
C ALA A 29 24.80 -18.04 -17.02
N GLU A 30 24.71 -16.88 -16.38
CA GLU A 30 24.46 -16.78 -14.93
C GLU A 30 23.08 -17.37 -14.53
N ALA A 31 22.03 -17.15 -15.33
CA ALA A 31 20.74 -17.73 -15.08
C ALA A 31 20.77 -19.28 -15.20
N LYS A 32 21.44 -19.80 -16.22
CA LYS A 32 21.65 -21.25 -16.35
C LYS A 32 22.40 -21.84 -15.15
N ARG A 33 23.42 -21.14 -14.64
CA ARG A 33 24.18 -21.58 -13.45
C ARG A 33 23.31 -21.66 -12.21
N SER A 34 22.26 -20.86 -12.11
CA SER A 34 21.34 -20.91 -10.95
C SER A 34 20.49 -22.18 -10.89
N GLY A 35 20.32 -22.89 -12.01
CA GLY A 35 19.41 -24.03 -12.15
C GLY A 35 17.93 -23.68 -12.15
N LEU A 36 17.57 -22.40 -12.08
CA LEU A 36 16.18 -21.94 -12.13
C LEU A 36 15.67 -21.76 -13.57
N PRO A 37 14.37 -21.93 -13.82
CA PRO A 37 13.73 -21.51 -15.06
C PRO A 37 14.02 -20.03 -15.34
N TYR A 38 14.17 -19.66 -16.60
CA TYR A 38 14.38 -18.26 -16.96
C TYR A 38 13.67 -17.85 -18.24
N ILE A 39 13.29 -16.58 -18.29
CA ILE A 39 12.62 -15.94 -19.41
C ILE A 39 13.50 -14.79 -19.92
N VAL A 40 13.78 -14.77 -21.22
CA VAL A 40 14.56 -13.70 -21.82
C VAL A 40 13.63 -12.58 -22.25
N ALA A 41 13.76 -11.43 -21.61
CA ALA A 41 13.08 -10.20 -22.00
C ALA A 41 13.84 -9.57 -23.18
N ARG A 42 13.36 -9.82 -24.40
CA ARG A 42 13.95 -9.30 -25.65
C ARG A 42 13.51 -7.85 -25.85
N MET A 43 14.36 -6.90 -25.44
CA MET A 43 14.11 -5.50 -25.77
C MET A 43 15.36 -4.83 -26.33
N PHE A 44 15.13 -4.08 -27.40
CA PHE A 44 16.15 -3.24 -28.04
C PHE A 44 16.40 -2.00 -27.16
N LYS A 45 17.67 -1.76 -26.85
CA LYS A 45 18.13 -0.50 -26.32
C LYS A 45 18.53 0.41 -27.47
N PHE A 46 17.81 1.48 -27.70
CA PHE A 46 18.32 2.61 -28.47
C PHE A 46 19.00 3.59 -27.49
N MET A 47 20.27 3.85 -27.74
CA MET A 47 21.15 4.84 -27.13
C MET A 47 21.73 4.54 -25.74
N GLN A 48 23.02 4.47 -25.76
CA GLN A 48 23.93 4.42 -24.62
C GLN A 48 24.40 5.85 -24.27
N SER A 49 24.39 6.16 -22.99
CA SER A 49 25.10 7.28 -22.44
C SER A 49 26.42 6.80 -21.83
N THR A 50 27.52 7.35 -22.31
CA THR A 50 28.84 7.20 -21.72
C THR A 50 28.88 7.85 -20.34
N SER A 51 29.49 7.14 -19.40
CA SER A 51 29.79 7.65 -18.07
C SER A 51 30.72 8.83 -18.13
N ILE A 52 30.21 10.03 -18.02
CA ILE A 52 30.99 11.23 -17.69
C ILE A 52 30.51 11.69 -16.31
N SER A 53 31.43 11.60 -15.35
CA SER A 53 31.27 12.13 -14.01
C SER A 53 31.12 13.65 -14.06
N CYS A 54 29.92 14.15 -14.03
CA CYS A 54 29.66 15.56 -13.79
C CYS A 54 28.36 15.74 -12.98
N ARG A 55 28.49 16.29 -11.79
CA ARG A 55 27.40 16.48 -10.81
C ARG A 55 26.27 17.43 -11.24
N THR A 56 26.28 17.92 -12.48
CA THR A 56 25.33 18.94 -12.97
C THR A 56 24.45 18.49 -14.15
N LEU A 57 24.59 17.24 -14.64
CA LEU A 57 23.80 16.70 -15.78
C LEU A 57 23.15 15.37 -15.48
N THR A 58 22.64 15.21 -14.26
CA THR A 58 22.07 13.94 -13.77
C THR A 58 20.72 13.58 -14.34
N PHE A 59 20.08 14.44 -15.11
CA PHE A 59 18.71 14.20 -15.59
C PHE A 59 18.63 13.26 -16.81
N ASP A 60 19.59 13.32 -17.72
CA ASP A 60 19.54 12.55 -18.96
C ASP A 60 20.05 11.11 -18.86
N VAL A 61 20.90 10.82 -17.87
CA VAL A 61 21.57 9.51 -17.73
C VAL A 61 20.74 8.50 -16.98
N ILE A 62 19.98 8.93 -15.97
CA ILE A 62 19.11 8.05 -15.16
C ILE A 62 17.88 7.59 -15.94
N LEU A 63 17.40 8.41 -16.88
CA LEU A 63 16.19 8.12 -17.66
C LEU A 63 16.36 6.98 -18.67
N LEU A 64 17.57 6.77 -19.23
CA LEU A 64 17.78 5.78 -20.29
C LEU A 64 18.30 4.42 -19.81
N GLU A 65 18.97 4.35 -18.66
CA GLU A 65 19.65 3.12 -18.22
C GLU A 65 18.72 2.06 -17.60
N THR A 66 17.55 2.48 -17.14
CA THR A 66 16.60 1.61 -16.42
C THR A 66 15.26 1.46 -17.13
N ALA A 67 15.17 1.85 -18.39
CA ALA A 67 13.91 2.14 -19.07
C ALA A 67 12.89 1.00 -19.10
N ILE A 68 13.33 -0.27 -19.07
CA ILE A 68 12.38 -1.38 -19.20
C ILE A 68 12.84 -2.54 -18.32
N PHE A 69 12.58 -2.37 -17.03
CA PHE A 69 12.77 -3.41 -16.06
C PHE A 69 11.65 -3.36 -15.01
N PRO A 70 11.19 -4.49 -14.47
CA PRO A 70 9.96 -4.58 -13.66
C PRO A 70 9.87 -3.64 -12.46
N ASN A 71 10.98 -3.02 -12.05
CA ASN A 71 11.04 -2.15 -10.88
C ASN A 71 11.68 -0.78 -11.19
N SER A 72 11.84 -0.44 -12.47
CA SER A 72 12.38 0.87 -12.86
C SER A 72 11.29 1.93 -12.70
N PHE A 73 11.64 3.06 -12.06
CA PHE A 73 10.75 4.21 -11.94
C PHE A 73 10.29 4.76 -13.29
N PHE A 74 11.21 4.82 -14.26
CA PHE A 74 10.89 5.26 -15.63
C PHE A 74 9.87 4.33 -16.30
N TRP A 75 10.05 3.01 -16.15
CA TRP A 75 9.07 2.04 -16.64
C TRP A 75 7.72 2.21 -15.96
N LEU A 76 7.70 2.31 -14.64
CA LEU A 76 6.48 2.53 -13.86
C LEU A 76 5.74 3.81 -14.27
N ALA A 77 6.47 4.86 -14.65
CA ALA A 77 5.88 6.12 -15.07
C ALA A 77 5.43 6.14 -16.54
N SER A 78 6.08 5.36 -17.42
CA SER A 78 5.92 5.47 -18.88
C SER A 78 5.39 4.21 -19.58
N TYR A 79 5.25 3.07 -18.91
CA TYR A 79 4.89 1.79 -19.53
C TYR A 79 3.59 1.85 -20.34
N LYS A 80 2.61 2.64 -19.93
CA LYS A 80 1.35 2.82 -20.68
C LYS A 80 1.56 3.40 -22.08
N PHE A 81 2.60 4.19 -22.26
CA PHE A 81 3.00 4.70 -23.57
C PHE A 81 3.72 3.64 -24.41
N TRP A 82 4.60 2.83 -23.78
CA TRP A 82 5.41 1.85 -24.48
C TRP A 82 4.64 0.56 -24.84
N ILE A 83 3.66 0.15 -24.05
CA ILE A 83 2.90 -1.09 -24.27
C ILE A 83 2.26 -1.14 -25.66
N PRO A 84 1.55 -0.13 -26.17
CA PRO A 84 0.99 -0.15 -27.52
C PRO A 84 2.05 -0.31 -28.60
N LEU A 85 3.20 0.36 -28.47
CA LEU A 85 4.32 0.24 -29.38
C LEU A 85 4.94 -1.15 -29.37
N ILE A 86 5.10 -1.76 -28.19
CA ILE A 86 5.61 -3.13 -28.06
C ILE A 86 4.63 -4.13 -28.66
N LYS A 87 3.35 -3.95 -28.40
CA LYS A 87 2.28 -4.84 -28.93
C LYS A 87 2.06 -4.73 -30.44
N SER A 88 2.57 -3.66 -31.09
CA SER A 88 2.60 -3.59 -32.57
C SER A 88 3.67 -4.48 -33.21
N LEU A 89 4.64 -4.99 -32.42
CA LEU A 89 5.62 -5.96 -32.87
C LEU A 89 5.01 -7.37 -32.95
N PRO A 90 5.63 -8.31 -33.68
CA PRO A 90 5.16 -9.69 -33.72
C PRO A 90 4.95 -10.29 -32.32
N ARG A 91 3.81 -10.95 -32.11
CA ARG A 91 3.38 -11.47 -30.80
C ARG A 91 4.44 -12.35 -30.11
N THR A 92 5.17 -13.15 -30.87
CA THR A 92 6.27 -14.00 -30.38
C THR A 92 7.41 -13.25 -29.71
N TRP A 93 7.53 -11.92 -29.94
CA TRP A 93 8.59 -11.09 -29.39
C TRP A 93 8.30 -10.60 -27.96
N TRP A 94 7.02 -10.45 -27.59
CA TRP A 94 6.64 -9.83 -26.32
C TRP A 94 5.70 -10.69 -25.44
N GLU A 95 5.02 -11.68 -25.99
CA GLU A 95 3.97 -12.43 -25.30
C GLU A 95 4.42 -13.07 -23.98
N ARG A 96 5.63 -13.63 -23.91
CA ARG A 96 6.13 -14.33 -22.73
C ARG A 96 6.64 -13.42 -21.61
N TRP A 97 7.06 -12.21 -21.91
CA TRP A 97 7.74 -11.37 -20.93
C TRP A 97 7.06 -10.02 -20.63
N LEU A 98 6.29 -9.45 -21.58
CA LEU A 98 5.72 -8.12 -21.44
C LEU A 98 4.82 -8.02 -20.21
N ASP A 99 3.97 -9.00 -20.02
CA ASP A 99 3.03 -9.06 -18.90
C ASP A 99 3.75 -9.22 -17.54
N LEU A 100 4.90 -9.89 -17.53
CA LEU A 100 5.71 -10.08 -16.31
C LEU A 100 6.39 -8.79 -15.82
N VAL A 101 6.67 -7.86 -16.73
CA VAL A 101 7.30 -6.58 -16.42
C VAL A 101 6.30 -5.45 -16.24
N THR A 102 5.02 -5.70 -16.56
CA THR A 102 3.96 -4.71 -16.42
C THR A 102 3.38 -4.76 -15.01
N PRO A 103 3.47 -3.68 -14.22
CA PRO A 103 3.06 -3.69 -12.81
C PRO A 103 1.61 -4.12 -12.60
N ASP A 104 0.71 -3.64 -13.45
CA ASP A 104 -0.73 -3.88 -13.31
C ASP A 104 -1.12 -5.31 -13.68
N ASP A 105 -0.36 -5.99 -14.54
CA ASP A 105 -0.67 -7.35 -14.93
C ASP A 105 -0.39 -8.35 -13.79
N VAL A 106 0.63 -8.11 -12.97
CA VAL A 106 0.88 -8.93 -11.76
C VAL A 106 -0.31 -8.81 -10.79
N SER A 107 -0.86 -7.62 -10.58
CA SER A 107 -2.02 -7.42 -9.71
C SER A 107 -3.30 -8.03 -10.29
N ARG A 108 -3.54 -7.94 -11.60
CA ARG A 108 -4.74 -8.46 -12.28
C ARG A 108 -4.71 -9.97 -12.48
N ARG A 109 -3.54 -10.52 -12.83
CA ARG A 109 -3.40 -11.96 -13.12
C ARG A 109 -3.11 -12.78 -11.87
N ARG A 110 -2.70 -12.14 -10.78
CA ARG A 110 -2.42 -12.81 -9.51
C ARG A 110 -1.49 -14.00 -9.70
N TYR A 111 -1.86 -15.19 -9.24
CA TYR A 111 -1.05 -16.40 -9.39
C TYR A 111 -0.91 -16.91 -10.84
N ARG A 112 -1.85 -16.57 -11.73
CA ARG A 112 -1.79 -17.02 -13.15
C ARG A 112 -0.50 -16.60 -13.87
N VAL A 113 0.19 -15.57 -13.38
CA VAL A 113 1.50 -15.16 -13.90
C VAL A 113 2.54 -16.28 -13.72
N PHE A 114 2.42 -17.07 -12.65
CA PHE A 114 3.35 -18.13 -12.27
C PHE A 114 2.88 -19.53 -12.71
N ALA A 115 1.59 -19.73 -12.87
CA ALA A 115 0.99 -21.05 -13.13
C ALA A 115 1.56 -21.78 -14.35
N ASN A 116 2.02 -21.06 -15.38
CA ASN A 116 2.54 -21.61 -16.62
C ASN A 116 4.07 -21.78 -16.66
N GLU A 117 4.80 -21.23 -15.69
CA GLU A 117 6.26 -21.22 -15.70
C GLU A 117 6.83 -21.98 -14.49
N SER A 118 6.79 -21.41 -13.34
CA SER A 118 7.21 -21.95 -12.04
C SER A 118 6.90 -20.93 -10.96
N ASP A 119 6.76 -21.35 -9.70
CA ASP A 119 6.60 -20.42 -8.56
C ASP A 119 7.82 -19.52 -8.36
N THR A 120 8.96 -19.87 -8.92
CA THR A 120 10.19 -19.05 -8.87
C THR A 120 10.94 -19.17 -10.18
N PHE A 121 11.22 -18.05 -10.86
CA PHE A 121 11.97 -17.98 -12.12
C PHE A 121 12.74 -16.68 -12.26
N LEU A 122 13.69 -16.65 -13.19
CA LEU A 122 14.48 -15.47 -13.54
C LEU A 122 13.96 -14.77 -14.80
N ILE A 123 13.83 -13.46 -14.75
CA ILE A 123 13.70 -12.61 -15.95
C ILE A 123 15.09 -12.08 -16.27
N VAL A 124 15.53 -12.31 -17.50
CA VAL A 124 16.89 -11.97 -17.94
C VAL A 124 16.82 -10.94 -19.07
N SER A 125 17.58 -9.87 -18.93
CA SER A 125 17.80 -8.89 -19.97
C SER A 125 19.31 -8.67 -20.20
N SER A 126 19.66 -7.83 -21.16
CA SER A 126 21.06 -7.52 -21.45
C SER A 126 21.81 -6.84 -20.29
N ARG A 127 21.11 -6.21 -19.36
CA ARG A 127 21.74 -5.43 -18.28
C ARG A 127 21.36 -5.89 -16.87
N ALA A 128 20.31 -6.67 -16.74
CA ALA A 128 19.80 -7.01 -15.43
C ALA A 128 19.18 -8.40 -15.39
N ARG A 129 19.17 -8.96 -14.21
CA ARG A 129 18.46 -10.19 -13.85
C ARG A 129 17.48 -9.85 -12.76
N CYS A 130 16.28 -10.41 -12.81
CA CYS A 130 15.28 -10.28 -11.77
C CYS A 130 14.71 -11.66 -11.42
N LEU A 131 14.88 -12.08 -10.18
CA LEU A 131 14.21 -13.23 -9.63
C LEU A 131 12.78 -12.82 -9.28
N MET A 132 11.80 -13.49 -9.87
CA MET A 132 10.39 -13.36 -9.51
C MET A 132 9.97 -14.60 -8.75
N THR A 133 9.31 -14.42 -7.61
CA THR A 133 8.86 -15.54 -6.79
C THR A 133 7.48 -15.32 -6.19
N ALA A 134 6.63 -16.37 -6.27
CA ALA A 134 5.37 -16.58 -5.57
C ALA A 134 5.45 -17.87 -4.72
N ASP A 135 6.66 -18.29 -4.36
CA ASP A 135 6.95 -19.40 -3.47
C ASP A 135 7.13 -18.90 -2.04
N ALA A 136 6.38 -19.47 -1.10
CA ALA A 136 6.34 -19.02 0.29
C ALA A 136 7.68 -19.27 1.01
N GLU A 137 8.33 -20.41 0.79
CA GLU A 137 9.63 -20.74 1.38
C GLU A 137 10.71 -19.75 0.91
N CYS A 138 10.75 -19.49 -0.40
CA CYS A 138 11.66 -18.50 -0.99
C CYS A 138 11.46 -17.11 -0.40
N ILE A 139 10.20 -16.64 -0.31
CA ILE A 139 9.84 -15.34 0.26
C ILE A 139 10.31 -15.27 1.72
N HIS A 140 10.07 -16.33 2.50
CA HIS A 140 10.49 -16.39 3.90
C HIS A 140 12.01 -16.32 4.05
N GLN A 141 12.77 -17.09 3.26
CA GLN A 141 14.24 -17.07 3.29
C GLN A 141 14.79 -15.67 2.94
N ILE A 142 14.25 -15.03 1.90
CA ILE A 142 14.73 -13.72 1.44
C ILE A 142 14.39 -12.62 2.44
N THR A 143 13.21 -12.66 3.05
CA THR A 143 12.77 -11.60 3.99
C THR A 143 13.49 -11.67 5.34
N THR A 144 13.89 -12.86 5.80
CA THR A 144 14.61 -13.06 7.06
C THR A 144 16.10 -12.76 6.96
N ARG A 145 16.71 -12.98 5.78
CA ARG A 145 18.15 -12.80 5.53
C ARG A 145 18.45 -11.41 4.97
N GLN A 146 18.17 -10.37 5.76
CA GLN A 146 18.25 -8.96 5.32
C GLN A 146 19.62 -8.56 4.77
N THR A 147 20.72 -9.01 5.37
CA THR A 147 22.08 -8.66 4.94
C THR A 147 22.47 -9.27 3.60
N ASP A 148 21.94 -10.45 3.31
CA ASP A 148 22.14 -11.15 2.05
C ASP A 148 21.22 -10.63 0.95
N PHE A 149 20.04 -10.14 1.34
CA PHE A 149 19.01 -9.62 0.45
C PHE A 149 18.59 -8.20 0.86
N PRO A 150 19.49 -7.20 0.74
CA PRO A 150 19.19 -5.82 1.05
C PRO A 150 18.11 -5.23 0.14
N LYS A 151 17.63 -4.07 0.52
CA LYS A 151 16.71 -3.26 -0.30
C LYS A 151 17.49 -2.56 -1.43
N PRO A 152 16.96 -2.47 -2.65
CA PRO A 152 17.54 -1.64 -3.71
C PRO A 152 17.20 -0.17 -3.44
N ILE A 153 17.98 0.50 -2.56
CA ILE A 153 17.67 1.84 -2.01
C ILE A 153 17.59 2.93 -3.09
N GLU A 154 18.29 2.75 -4.19
CA GLU A 154 18.22 3.68 -5.34
C GLU A 154 16.82 3.79 -5.96
N MET A 155 15.97 2.79 -5.78
CA MET A 155 14.56 2.83 -6.20
C MET A 155 13.69 3.68 -5.27
N TYR A 156 14.19 3.97 -4.07
CA TYR A 156 13.49 4.72 -3.03
C TYR A 156 14.06 6.13 -2.83
N GLU A 157 15.02 6.54 -3.67
CA GLU A 157 15.64 7.89 -3.64
C GLU A 157 14.60 9.00 -3.74
N VAL A 158 13.52 8.76 -4.49
CA VAL A 158 12.38 9.66 -4.63
C VAL A 158 11.70 9.99 -3.29
N LEU A 159 11.82 9.14 -2.27
CA LEU A 159 11.25 9.36 -0.93
C LEU A 159 12.18 10.17 0.01
N ARG A 160 13.35 10.59 -0.47
CA ARG A 160 14.31 11.40 0.30
C ARG A 160 14.07 12.92 0.17
N GLN A 161 12.87 13.35 -0.23
CA GLN A 161 12.56 14.77 -0.51
C GLN A 161 12.81 15.70 0.68
N PHE A 162 12.62 15.21 1.91
CA PHE A 162 12.81 15.97 3.15
C PHE A 162 14.00 15.48 3.99
N GLY A 163 14.67 14.41 3.58
CA GLY A 163 15.82 13.82 4.28
C GLY A 163 15.85 12.30 4.19
N GLU A 164 16.91 11.71 4.73
CA GLU A 164 17.03 10.27 4.82
C GLU A 164 16.01 9.71 5.83
N ASN A 165 15.52 8.50 5.59
CA ASN A 165 14.43 7.95 6.37
C ASN A 165 14.50 6.41 6.45
N VAL A 166 13.66 5.81 7.30
CA VAL A 166 13.65 4.36 7.53
C VAL A 166 13.38 3.51 6.28
N ILE A 167 12.78 4.08 5.21
CA ILE A 167 12.54 3.38 3.95
C ILE A 167 13.73 3.47 3.01
N SER A 168 14.35 4.65 2.89
CA SER A 168 15.44 4.94 1.94
C SER A 168 16.83 4.58 2.47
N ALA A 169 16.99 4.38 3.77
CA ALA A 169 18.25 4.01 4.39
C ALA A 169 18.56 2.50 4.32
N GLU A 170 19.85 2.13 4.39
CA GLU A 170 20.32 0.75 4.47
C GLU A 170 21.47 0.61 5.50
N GLY A 171 21.80 -0.61 5.89
CA GLY A 171 22.91 -0.92 6.78
C GLY A 171 22.78 -0.31 8.18
N ALA A 172 23.85 0.35 8.65
CA ALA A 172 23.92 0.95 9.98
C ALA A 172 22.96 2.15 10.13
N VAL A 173 22.85 2.96 9.10
CA VAL A 173 21.94 4.13 9.06
C VAL A 173 20.50 3.65 9.20
N TRP A 174 20.10 2.63 8.44
CA TRP A 174 18.76 2.05 8.61
C TRP A 174 18.53 1.51 10.03
N ARG A 175 19.49 0.82 10.64
CA ARG A 175 19.33 0.31 12.01
C ARG A 175 19.07 1.43 13.01
N MET A 176 19.74 2.57 12.84
CA MET A 176 19.52 3.77 13.65
C MET A 176 18.08 4.29 13.46
N HIS A 177 17.68 4.57 12.21
CA HIS A 177 16.31 5.02 11.91
C HIS A 177 15.26 4.04 12.46
N ARG A 178 15.45 2.73 12.20
CA ARG A 178 14.52 1.69 12.66
C ARG A 178 14.38 1.66 14.16
N LYS A 179 15.49 1.76 14.90
CA LYS A 179 15.51 1.77 16.37
C LYS A 179 14.71 2.93 16.94
N VAL A 180 14.92 4.13 16.41
CA VAL A 180 14.27 5.34 16.91
C VAL A 180 12.79 5.37 16.52
N THR A 181 12.49 5.09 15.25
CA THR A 181 11.10 5.13 14.74
C THR A 181 10.23 4.04 15.36
N SER A 182 10.78 2.83 15.63
CA SER A 182 10.00 1.72 16.19
C SER A 182 9.48 1.98 17.61
N ALA A 183 10.12 2.86 18.37
CA ALA A 183 9.71 3.17 19.74
C ALA A 183 8.31 3.80 19.82
N ALA A 184 7.88 4.51 18.76
CA ALA A 184 6.55 5.10 18.69
C ALA A 184 5.43 4.08 18.39
N PHE A 185 5.77 2.89 17.85
CA PHE A 185 4.80 1.86 17.46
C PHE A 185 4.66 0.78 18.55
N ASN A 186 4.02 1.14 19.65
CA ASN A 186 3.77 0.27 20.81
C ASN A 186 2.26 0.12 21.10
N GLU A 187 1.87 -0.80 21.98
CA GLU A 187 0.46 -1.08 22.28
C GLU A 187 -0.27 0.11 22.95
N ARG A 188 0.40 0.89 23.80
CA ARG A 188 -0.19 2.12 24.38
C ARG A 188 -0.62 3.09 23.27
N ASN A 189 0.26 3.32 22.31
CA ASN A 189 -0.03 4.20 21.19
C ASN A 189 -1.08 3.60 20.23
N ALA A 190 -1.11 2.28 20.09
CA ALA A 190 -2.17 1.60 19.35
C ALA A 190 -3.55 1.85 19.95
N GLY A 191 -3.67 1.91 21.29
CA GLY A 191 -4.90 2.29 21.96
C GLY A 191 -5.34 3.75 21.67
N LEU A 192 -4.40 4.68 21.50
CA LEU A 192 -4.70 6.05 21.07
C LEU A 192 -5.22 6.07 19.62
N VAL A 193 -4.57 5.29 18.74
CA VAL A 193 -5.04 5.13 17.34
C VAL A 193 -6.44 4.54 17.30
N PHE A 194 -6.76 3.57 18.15
CA PHE A 194 -8.09 2.95 18.22
C PHE A 194 -9.17 3.99 18.51
N ARG A 195 -8.98 4.81 19.54
CA ARG A 195 -9.92 5.90 19.89
C ARG A 195 -10.06 6.93 18.76
N GLU A 196 -8.93 7.34 18.15
CA GLU A 196 -8.99 8.28 17.04
C GLU A 196 -9.65 7.68 15.81
N SER A 197 -9.43 6.39 15.52
CA SER A 197 -10.10 5.68 14.41
C SER A 197 -11.60 5.60 14.60
N ILE A 198 -12.08 5.34 15.84
CA ILE A 198 -13.50 5.37 16.16
C ILE A 198 -14.08 6.77 15.89
N ARG A 199 -13.43 7.82 16.40
CA ARG A 199 -13.86 9.20 16.19
C ARG A 199 -13.97 9.55 14.71
N GLN A 200 -12.92 9.25 13.94
CA GLN A 200 -12.89 9.55 12.51
C GLN A 200 -13.89 8.71 11.70
N ALA A 201 -14.13 7.46 12.10
CA ALA A 201 -15.15 6.62 11.47
C ALA A 201 -16.57 7.14 11.75
N GLN A 202 -16.85 7.66 12.95
CA GLN A 202 -18.12 8.33 13.25
C GLN A 202 -18.30 9.59 12.40
N SER A 203 -17.25 10.40 12.24
CA SER A 203 -17.28 11.58 11.37
C SER A 203 -17.49 11.20 9.89
N LEU A 204 -16.90 10.10 9.42
CA LEU A 204 -17.16 9.54 8.08
C LEU A 204 -18.64 9.19 7.90
N VAL A 205 -19.23 8.46 8.86
CA VAL A 205 -20.67 8.11 8.86
C VAL A 205 -21.52 9.37 8.84
N ASN A 206 -21.21 10.35 9.69
CA ASN A 206 -21.94 11.62 9.73
C ASN A 206 -21.84 12.39 8.39
N ALA A 207 -20.66 12.39 7.76
CA ALA A 207 -20.48 13.02 6.45
C ALA A 207 -21.28 12.30 5.35
N TRP A 208 -21.48 10.99 5.46
CA TRP A 208 -22.28 10.22 4.50
C TRP A 208 -23.78 10.32 4.74
N THR A 209 -24.22 10.39 5.99
CA THR A 209 -25.65 10.54 6.35
C THR A 209 -26.14 11.99 6.35
N GLY A 210 -25.27 12.96 6.56
CA GLY A 210 -25.58 14.40 6.57
C GLY A 210 -25.58 15.06 5.20
N ARG A 211 -25.58 14.29 4.09
CA ARG A 211 -25.71 14.84 2.74
C ARG A 211 -27.08 15.45 2.56
N GLY A 212 -27.12 16.65 1.97
CA GLY A 212 -28.38 17.32 1.66
C GLY A 212 -29.13 16.62 0.53
N ASP A 213 -30.43 16.88 0.41
CA ASP A 213 -31.28 16.32 -0.65
C ASP A 213 -30.75 16.60 -2.06
N ALA A 214 -30.01 17.69 -2.25
CA ALA A 214 -29.39 18.05 -3.52
C ALA A 214 -28.29 17.07 -3.98
N ASP A 215 -27.59 16.39 -3.04
CA ASP A 215 -26.51 15.45 -3.35
C ASP A 215 -27.02 14.02 -3.58
N GLY A 216 -28.29 13.75 -3.23
CA GLY A 216 -28.90 12.42 -3.30
C GLY A 216 -28.25 11.38 -2.39
N PRO A 217 -28.82 10.16 -2.31
CA PRO A 217 -28.34 9.11 -1.39
C PRO A 217 -27.06 8.39 -1.88
N THR A 218 -26.64 8.61 -3.13
CA THR A 218 -25.53 7.89 -3.74
C THR A 218 -24.19 8.55 -3.47
N ILE A 219 -23.25 7.79 -2.94
CA ILE A 219 -21.90 8.22 -2.56
C ILE A 219 -20.92 7.90 -3.68
N TYR A 220 -20.41 8.91 -4.37
CA TYR A 220 -19.39 8.80 -5.42
C TYR A 220 -17.96 9.04 -4.90
N SER A 221 -17.82 9.44 -3.63
CA SER A 221 -16.57 9.94 -3.05
C SER A 221 -15.89 8.94 -2.11
N VAL A 222 -16.25 7.67 -2.13
CA VAL A 222 -15.73 6.66 -1.18
C VAL A 222 -14.20 6.65 -1.12
N GLU A 223 -13.51 6.66 -2.27
CA GLU A 223 -12.05 6.73 -2.33
C GLU A 223 -11.50 7.97 -1.62
N ARG A 224 -12.05 9.15 -1.95
CA ARG A 224 -11.62 10.41 -1.36
C ARG A 224 -11.90 10.46 0.15
N ASP A 225 -13.04 9.92 0.56
CA ASP A 225 -13.45 9.97 1.97
C ASP A 225 -12.64 8.99 2.83
N THR A 226 -12.28 7.81 2.31
CA THR A 226 -11.32 6.91 2.99
C THR A 226 -9.91 7.48 3.04
N LEU A 227 -9.46 8.18 1.96
CA LEU A 227 -8.19 8.91 1.97
C LEU A 227 -8.19 10.00 3.05
N ARG A 228 -9.27 10.78 3.17
CA ARG A 228 -9.41 11.81 4.22
C ARG A 228 -9.40 11.20 5.61
N LEU A 229 -10.17 10.14 5.86
CA LEU A 229 -10.20 9.43 7.13
C LEU A 229 -8.79 9.02 7.56
N SER A 230 -8.09 8.31 6.70
CA SER A 230 -6.74 7.81 7.00
C SER A 230 -5.73 8.95 7.16
N LEU A 231 -5.84 10.02 6.36
CA LEU A 231 -5.01 11.21 6.50
C LEU A 231 -5.17 11.88 7.87
N TYR A 232 -6.40 11.96 8.36
CA TYR A 232 -6.68 12.60 9.64
C TYR A 232 -6.19 11.75 10.82
N ILE A 233 -6.34 10.43 10.73
CA ILE A 233 -5.77 9.51 11.73
C ILE A 233 -4.24 9.60 11.73
N ILE A 234 -3.59 9.52 10.57
CA ILE A 234 -2.13 9.57 10.51
C ILE A 234 -1.55 10.95 10.88
N SER A 235 -2.28 12.03 10.70
CA SER A 235 -1.90 13.36 11.17
C SER A 235 -1.88 13.40 12.70
N TYR A 236 -2.84 12.78 13.37
CA TYR A 236 -2.82 12.62 14.82
C TYR A 236 -1.66 11.73 15.27
N VAL A 237 -1.46 10.60 14.63
CA VAL A 237 -0.37 9.66 14.91
C VAL A 237 1.02 10.29 14.70
N GLY A 238 1.16 11.04 13.61
CA GLY A 238 2.43 11.63 13.21
C GLY A 238 2.83 12.87 13.97
N PHE A 239 1.86 13.71 14.29
CA PHE A 239 2.11 15.08 14.72
C PHE A 239 1.36 15.47 15.99
N GLY A 240 0.45 14.63 16.51
CA GLY A 240 -0.45 14.99 17.60
C GLY A 240 -1.61 15.91 17.18
N VAL A 241 -1.77 16.19 15.88
CA VAL A 241 -2.74 17.14 15.37
C VAL A 241 -4.04 16.45 14.98
N ARG A 242 -5.15 16.81 15.61
CA ARG A 242 -6.50 16.37 15.25
C ARG A 242 -7.08 17.26 14.17
N LEU A 243 -7.37 16.66 13.01
CA LEU A 243 -8.07 17.31 11.91
C LEU A 243 -9.56 17.01 11.99
N SER A 244 -10.39 18.01 11.62
CA SER A 244 -11.86 17.91 11.61
C SER A 244 -12.40 17.82 10.19
N TRP A 245 -13.51 17.10 10.03
CA TRP A 245 -14.18 16.99 8.73
C TRP A 245 -14.77 18.32 8.29
N PRO A 246 -14.95 18.55 6.98
CA PRO A 246 -15.60 19.76 6.50
C PRO A 246 -16.99 19.94 7.13
N GLY A 247 -17.23 21.09 7.72
CA GLY A 247 -18.47 21.38 8.43
C GLY A 247 -18.49 20.99 9.93
N GLU A 248 -17.52 20.24 10.42
CA GLU A 248 -17.35 20.01 11.86
C GLU A 248 -16.72 21.23 12.54
N ALA A 249 -17.34 21.67 13.64
CA ALA A 249 -16.75 22.68 14.50
C ALA A 249 -15.60 22.10 15.34
N LEU A 250 -14.57 22.89 15.57
CA LEU A 250 -13.55 22.51 16.56
C LEU A 250 -14.19 22.40 17.96
N PRO A 251 -13.67 21.48 18.81
CA PRO A 251 -14.17 21.36 20.17
C PRO A 251 -14.13 22.70 20.91
N PRO A 252 -15.12 23.03 21.75
CA PRO A 252 -15.05 24.20 22.62
C PRO A 252 -13.80 24.16 23.49
N GLY A 253 -13.03 25.23 23.49
CA GLY A 253 -11.78 25.32 24.27
C GLY A 253 -10.56 24.74 23.54
N ALA A 254 -10.61 24.57 22.22
CA ALA A 254 -9.46 24.19 21.41
C ALA A 254 -8.30 25.17 21.69
N ASP A 255 -7.10 24.63 21.95
CA ASP A 255 -5.90 25.41 22.19
C ASP A 255 -5.36 26.12 20.93
N ALA A 256 -4.36 26.97 21.08
CA ALA A 256 -3.75 27.70 19.96
C ALA A 256 -3.14 26.76 18.91
N GLN A 257 -2.65 25.59 19.31
CA GLN A 257 -2.07 24.60 18.43
C GLN A 257 -3.15 23.90 17.58
N ALA A 258 -4.28 23.50 18.20
CA ALA A 258 -5.44 22.95 17.51
C ALA A 258 -6.05 23.97 16.53
N LEU A 259 -6.09 25.25 16.90
CA LEU A 259 -6.55 26.33 16.00
C LEU A 259 -5.59 26.53 14.82
N LYS A 260 -4.28 26.52 15.05
CA LYS A 260 -3.24 26.74 14.03
C LYS A 260 -3.19 25.60 13.01
N TYR A 261 -3.20 24.34 13.48
CA TYR A 261 -2.96 23.16 12.66
C TYR A 261 -4.22 22.37 12.30
N GLY A 262 -5.21 22.36 13.18
CA GLY A 262 -6.43 21.53 13.02
C GLY A 262 -7.60 22.23 12.35
N SER A 263 -7.56 23.55 12.19
CA SER A 263 -8.67 24.32 11.62
C SER A 263 -8.50 24.58 10.12
N SER A 264 -9.61 24.89 9.44
CA SER A 264 -9.60 25.40 8.08
C SER A 264 -9.27 26.90 7.99
N GLN A 265 -9.13 27.56 9.13
CA GLN A 265 -8.75 28.98 9.16
C GLN A 265 -7.28 29.15 8.75
N LEU A 266 -7.00 30.20 8.02
CA LEU A 266 -5.68 30.49 7.48
C LEU A 266 -4.85 31.22 8.56
N PRO A 267 -3.78 30.60 9.13
CA PRO A 267 -2.90 31.28 10.07
C PRO A 267 -2.11 32.40 9.40
N ALA A 268 -1.72 33.39 10.20
CA ALA A 268 -0.91 34.51 9.70
C ALA A 268 0.39 34.01 9.06
N GLY A 269 0.68 34.51 7.86
CA GLY A 269 1.89 34.16 7.12
C GLY A 269 1.77 32.89 6.22
N HIS A 270 0.66 32.17 6.24
CA HIS A 270 0.38 31.04 5.38
C HIS A 270 -0.58 31.41 4.24
N LYS A 271 -0.51 30.65 3.14
CA LYS A 271 -1.38 30.79 1.96
C LYS A 271 -2.37 29.64 1.80
N MET A 272 -2.18 28.59 2.55
CA MET A 272 -3.06 27.42 2.67
C MET A 272 -3.07 26.96 4.12
N SER A 273 -4.15 26.34 4.60
CA SER A 273 -4.15 25.64 5.89
C SER A 273 -3.29 24.38 5.82
N LEU A 274 -2.84 23.85 6.96
CA LEU A 274 -2.11 22.57 6.99
C LEU A 274 -2.94 21.46 6.34
N MET A 275 -4.23 21.40 6.64
CA MET A 275 -5.15 20.42 6.06
C MET A 275 -5.20 20.51 4.53
N GLU A 276 -5.46 21.71 3.98
CA GLU A 276 -5.51 21.89 2.53
C GLU A 276 -4.15 21.62 1.88
N SER A 277 -3.06 22.09 2.46
CA SER A 277 -1.72 21.86 1.92
C SER A 277 -1.37 20.36 1.89
N THR A 278 -1.75 19.61 2.94
CA THR A 278 -1.51 18.17 3.01
C THR A 278 -2.39 17.38 2.02
N GLU A 279 -3.68 17.68 1.94
CA GLU A 279 -4.58 17.04 0.95
C GLU A 279 -4.07 17.28 -0.48
N VAL A 280 -3.79 18.52 -0.86
CA VAL A 280 -3.31 18.87 -2.21
C VAL A 280 -1.92 18.28 -2.49
N LEU A 281 -1.04 18.23 -1.49
CA LEU A 281 0.27 17.58 -1.58
C LEU A 281 0.10 16.10 -1.91
N MET A 282 -0.75 15.38 -1.17
CA MET A 282 -0.98 13.94 -1.37
C MET A 282 -1.67 13.65 -2.71
N GLU A 283 -2.65 14.43 -3.12
CA GLU A 283 -3.27 14.28 -4.45
C GLU A 283 -2.28 14.45 -5.61
N ASN A 284 -1.27 15.30 -5.43
CA ASN A 284 -0.28 15.59 -6.46
C ASN A 284 1.10 15.01 -6.17
N ILE A 285 1.22 14.11 -5.20
CA ILE A 285 2.50 13.57 -4.72
C ILE A 285 3.34 12.98 -5.85
N ARG A 286 2.73 12.29 -6.81
CA ARG A 286 3.39 11.70 -7.98
C ARG A 286 4.07 12.75 -8.84
N LEU A 287 3.35 13.83 -9.12
CA LEU A 287 3.87 14.94 -9.92
C LEU A 287 5.06 15.59 -9.21
N LEU A 288 4.93 15.81 -7.92
CA LEU A 288 5.97 16.42 -7.08
C LEU A 288 7.20 15.54 -6.88
N LEU A 289 7.01 14.20 -6.86
CA LEU A 289 8.11 13.24 -6.79
C LEU A 289 8.78 12.99 -8.15
N ALA A 290 8.01 13.06 -9.26
CA ALA A 290 8.50 12.72 -10.59
C ALA A 290 9.18 13.90 -11.31
N VAL A 291 8.76 15.14 -11.02
CA VAL A 291 9.22 16.33 -11.76
C VAL A 291 9.85 17.33 -10.80
N PRO A 292 11.07 17.79 -11.07
CA PRO A 292 11.71 18.84 -10.27
C PRO A 292 10.86 20.09 -10.17
N ARG A 293 10.76 20.65 -8.96
CA ARG A 293 9.88 21.81 -8.66
C ARG A 293 10.14 23.03 -9.53
N TRP A 294 11.40 23.27 -9.90
CA TRP A 294 11.73 24.39 -10.79
C TRP A 294 11.09 24.24 -12.18
N ILE A 295 10.98 23.01 -12.71
CA ILE A 295 10.26 22.73 -13.97
C ILE A 295 8.76 22.96 -13.77
N LEU A 296 8.18 22.49 -12.64
CA LEU A 296 6.75 22.66 -12.35
C LEU A 296 6.35 24.15 -12.25
N LYS A 297 7.27 25.01 -11.76
CA LYS A 297 7.06 26.46 -11.70
C LYS A 297 6.98 27.12 -13.08
N LEU A 298 7.59 26.51 -14.10
CA LEU A 298 7.56 27.01 -15.49
C LEU A 298 6.29 26.57 -16.25
N VAL A 299 5.58 25.56 -15.77
CA VAL A 299 4.36 25.06 -16.44
C VAL A 299 3.19 26.00 -16.14
N PRO A 300 2.54 26.61 -17.16
CA PRO A 300 1.44 27.54 -16.96
C PRO A 300 0.11 26.81 -16.66
N SER A 301 0.05 26.06 -15.55
CA SER A 301 -1.13 25.31 -15.12
C SER A 301 -1.49 25.67 -13.68
N ASN A 302 -2.76 25.94 -13.43
CA ASN A 302 -3.25 26.20 -12.06
C ASN A 302 -3.05 24.98 -11.15
N LYS A 303 -3.19 23.76 -11.69
CA LYS A 303 -2.94 22.53 -10.93
C LYS A 303 -1.50 22.41 -10.46
N THR A 304 -0.53 22.67 -11.36
CA THR A 304 0.91 22.63 -10.99
C THR A 304 1.28 23.72 -10.01
N ARG A 305 0.77 24.95 -10.18
CA ARG A 305 0.99 26.05 -9.23
C ARG A 305 0.42 25.72 -7.85
N LYS A 306 -0.82 25.18 -7.78
CA LYS A 306 -1.44 24.76 -6.52
C LYS A 306 -0.64 23.65 -5.85
N ALA A 307 -0.14 22.66 -6.60
CA ALA A 307 0.69 21.58 -6.08
C ALA A 307 2.04 22.08 -5.51
N VAL A 308 2.71 22.99 -6.22
CA VAL A 308 3.97 23.58 -5.75
C VAL A 308 3.74 24.43 -4.50
N LEU A 309 2.68 25.24 -4.49
CA LEU A 309 2.30 26.03 -3.31
C LEU A 309 2.00 25.14 -2.11
N ALA A 310 1.25 24.07 -2.30
CA ALA A 310 0.94 23.11 -1.24
C ALA A 310 2.21 22.45 -0.66
N TYR A 311 3.19 22.13 -1.52
CA TYR A 311 4.48 21.61 -1.06
C TYR A 311 5.24 22.67 -0.21
N GLU A 312 5.28 23.92 -0.65
CA GLU A 312 5.97 25.01 0.07
C GLU A 312 5.30 25.29 1.43
N GLU A 313 3.98 25.33 1.47
CA GLU A 313 3.21 25.54 2.72
C GLU A 313 3.36 24.34 3.67
N TYR A 314 3.22 23.10 3.16
CA TYR A 314 3.44 21.91 3.97
C TYR A 314 4.85 21.89 4.59
N THR A 315 5.88 22.21 3.80
CA THR A 315 7.27 22.28 4.29
C THR A 315 7.39 23.30 5.43
N LYS A 316 6.78 24.47 5.24
CA LYS A 316 6.79 25.53 6.25
C LYS A 316 6.10 25.08 7.55
N TYR A 317 4.93 24.47 7.46
CA TYR A 317 4.25 23.90 8.63
C TYR A 317 5.08 22.83 9.34
N MET A 318 5.74 21.96 8.59
CA MET A 318 6.60 20.91 9.17
C MET A 318 7.80 21.50 9.90
N ASP A 319 8.43 22.55 9.33
CA ASP A 319 9.54 23.24 9.97
C ASP A 319 9.10 23.94 11.26
N GLU A 320 7.99 24.67 11.23
CA GLU A 320 7.42 25.34 12.41
C GLU A 320 7.06 24.32 13.52
N MET A 321 6.38 23.24 13.14
CA MET A 321 6.01 22.18 14.08
C MET A 321 7.23 21.51 14.69
N LEU A 322 8.27 21.27 13.90
CA LEU A 322 9.52 20.70 14.39
C LEU A 322 10.21 21.64 15.39
N ASP A 323 10.22 22.95 15.12
CA ASP A 323 10.80 23.95 16.05
C ASP A 323 10.01 24.00 17.36
N GLU A 324 8.68 23.97 17.29
CA GLU A 324 7.82 23.90 18.49
C GLU A 324 8.13 22.63 19.32
N LYS A 325 8.25 21.46 18.67
CA LYS A 325 8.60 20.19 19.35
C LYS A 325 10.01 20.19 19.95
N ILE A 326 10.96 20.85 19.30
CA ILE A 326 12.30 21.04 19.88
C ILE A 326 12.25 21.91 21.13
N ASP A 327 11.47 23.00 21.13
CA ASP A 327 11.33 23.87 22.27
C ASP A 327 10.57 23.21 23.43
N GLU A 328 9.52 22.42 23.14
CA GLU A 328 8.82 21.56 24.12
C GLU A 328 9.81 20.58 24.78
N ALA A 329 10.63 19.87 24.00
CA ALA A 329 11.61 18.95 24.52
C ALA A 329 12.68 19.63 25.42
N ARG A 330 13.11 20.83 25.06
CA ARG A 330 14.07 21.63 25.86
C ARG A 330 13.50 22.09 27.19
N LYS A 331 12.22 22.41 27.25
CA LYS A 331 11.52 22.82 28.47
C LYS A 331 11.21 21.66 29.41
N GLY A 332 11.41 20.44 28.97
CA GLY A 332 11.02 19.21 29.70
C GLY A 332 9.51 19.03 29.79
N ASP A 333 8.77 19.73 28.94
CA ASP A 333 7.32 19.64 28.87
C ASP A 333 6.96 18.39 28.14
N HIS A 334 6.68 17.32 28.88
CA HIS A 334 6.27 16.05 28.31
C HIS A 334 4.75 16.06 28.23
N ALA A 335 4.20 16.32 27.04
CA ALA A 335 2.80 16.06 26.79
C ALA A 335 2.53 14.58 27.07
N GLU A 336 1.95 14.27 28.24
CA GLU A 336 1.68 12.90 28.69
C GLU A 336 0.60 12.20 27.87
N GLU A 337 -0.21 12.94 27.11
CA GLU A 337 -1.38 12.44 26.40
C GLU A 337 -1.29 12.75 24.90
N GLY A 338 -0.90 11.80 24.11
CA GLY A 338 -1.00 11.85 22.66
C GLY A 338 0.03 10.97 21.95
N MET A 339 -0.35 10.42 20.81
CA MET A 339 0.62 9.85 19.89
C MET A 339 1.20 11.00 19.06
N ASP A 340 2.51 11.20 19.17
CA ASP A 340 3.26 12.23 18.47
C ASP A 340 4.60 11.65 18.03
N PHE A 341 4.61 11.11 16.82
CA PHE A 341 5.79 10.46 16.25
C PHE A 341 6.95 11.45 16.07
N MET A 342 6.68 12.69 15.60
CA MET A 342 7.70 13.72 15.40
C MET A 342 8.32 14.11 16.74
N GLY A 343 7.52 14.37 17.77
CA GLY A 343 8.00 14.66 19.11
C GLY A 343 8.80 13.51 19.73
N ALA A 344 8.40 12.26 19.48
CA ALA A 344 9.16 11.09 19.91
C ALA A 344 10.56 11.03 19.26
N LEU A 345 10.69 11.39 17.98
CA LEU A 345 11.99 11.49 17.30
C LEU A 345 12.85 12.61 17.86
N VAL A 346 12.26 13.77 18.14
CA VAL A 346 12.95 14.92 18.75
C VAL A 346 13.47 14.55 20.15
N ARG A 347 12.64 13.96 21.02
CA ARG A 347 13.04 13.51 22.36
C ARG A 347 14.17 12.47 22.31
N ALA A 348 14.08 11.49 21.37
CA ALA A 348 15.13 10.50 21.20
C ALA A 348 16.46 11.12 20.74
N LYS A 349 16.42 12.17 19.89
CA LYS A 349 17.58 12.95 19.51
C LYS A 349 18.18 13.66 20.72
N HIS A 350 17.39 14.41 21.48
CA HIS A 350 17.84 15.17 22.66
C HIS A 350 18.53 14.26 23.67
N THR A 351 17.92 13.14 24.02
CA THR A 351 18.50 12.15 24.95
C THR A 351 19.82 11.56 24.45
N ASN A 352 20.00 11.37 23.15
CA ASN A 352 21.26 10.88 22.58
C ASN A 352 22.34 11.98 22.60
N ASP A 353 21.99 13.21 22.25
CA ASP A 353 22.92 14.36 22.27
C ASP A 353 23.44 14.62 23.70
N GLU A 354 22.58 14.54 24.74
CA GLU A 354 22.97 14.63 26.14
C GLU A 354 23.94 13.52 26.58
N LYS A 355 23.70 12.28 26.14
CA LYS A 355 24.58 11.14 26.44
C LYS A 355 25.94 11.26 25.76
N GLU A 356 26.03 11.92 24.61
CA GLU A 356 27.29 12.19 23.89
C GLU A 356 28.04 13.39 24.46
N ALA A 357 27.36 14.36 25.09
CA ALA A 357 27.94 15.55 25.70
C ALA A 357 28.56 15.30 27.10
N GLY A 358 28.37 14.12 27.68
CA GLY A 358 28.89 13.75 29.00
C GLY A 358 30.42 13.75 29.09
N PRO A 359 31.01 14.19 30.23
CA PRO A 359 32.45 14.35 30.40
C PRO A 359 33.17 13.00 30.25
N GLY A 360 34.14 12.92 29.35
CA GLY A 360 35.08 11.82 29.20
C GLY A 360 34.93 10.92 27.98
N LYS A 361 34.00 11.16 27.09
CA LYS A 361 33.85 10.36 25.85
C LYS A 361 34.49 11.03 24.63
N LYS A 362 35.59 10.46 24.13
CA LYS A 362 36.15 10.82 22.83
C LYS A 362 35.15 10.43 21.72
N LYS A 363 34.86 11.35 20.78
CA LYS A 363 34.14 11.01 19.54
C LYS A 363 34.94 9.97 18.74
N THR A 364 34.60 8.70 18.93
CA THR A 364 35.37 7.59 18.34
C THR A 364 34.65 6.90 17.18
N SER A 365 33.50 7.39 16.74
CA SER A 365 32.83 6.79 15.57
C SER A 365 32.47 7.82 14.51
N ILE A 366 32.83 7.50 13.29
CA ILE A 366 32.50 8.25 12.04
C ILE A 366 30.98 8.15 11.74
N ILE A 367 30.23 7.34 12.48
CA ILE A 367 28.79 7.19 12.32
C ILE A 367 28.11 8.03 13.39
N THR A 368 27.48 9.13 12.99
CA THR A 368 26.60 9.94 13.83
C THR A 368 25.51 9.04 14.39
N THR A 369 25.45 8.91 15.70
CA THR A 369 24.47 8.07 16.44
C THR A 369 23.14 8.80 16.65
N SER A 370 23.03 10.07 16.23
CA SER A 370 21.89 10.94 16.42
C SER A 370 21.25 11.34 15.08
N LEU A 371 19.91 11.44 15.05
CA LEU A 371 19.16 11.92 13.88
C LEU A 371 19.46 13.40 13.61
N THR A 372 19.59 13.79 12.35
CA THR A 372 19.62 15.20 11.95
C THR A 372 18.20 15.80 11.91
N ARG A 373 18.09 17.11 11.73
CA ARG A 373 16.79 17.79 11.52
C ARG A 373 16.09 17.23 10.27
N GLU A 374 16.84 17.07 9.20
CA GLU A 374 16.38 16.53 7.93
C GLU A 374 15.91 15.07 8.06
N ASP A 375 16.59 14.26 8.87
CA ASP A 375 16.19 12.87 9.12
C ASP A 375 14.85 12.80 9.87
N ILE A 376 14.59 13.70 10.81
CA ILE A 376 13.30 13.78 11.51
C ILE A 376 12.19 14.14 10.51
N LEU A 377 12.37 15.20 9.71
CA LEU A 377 11.43 15.60 8.67
C LEU A 377 11.22 14.50 7.62
N GLY A 378 12.29 13.84 7.19
CA GLY A 378 12.24 12.72 6.26
C GLY A 378 11.43 11.53 6.78
N ASN A 379 11.59 11.17 8.06
CA ASN A 379 10.80 10.09 8.68
C ASN A 379 9.34 10.51 8.90
N ALA A 380 9.06 11.75 9.29
CA ALA A 380 7.71 12.27 9.43
C ALA A 380 6.95 12.29 8.09
N PHE A 381 7.61 12.72 7.02
CA PHE A 381 7.06 12.68 5.66
C PHE A 381 6.78 11.26 5.17
N VAL A 382 7.71 10.33 5.41
CA VAL A 382 7.52 8.92 5.03
C VAL A 382 6.40 8.28 5.83
N LEU A 383 6.25 8.61 7.11
CA LEU A 383 5.12 8.16 7.92
C LEU A 383 3.78 8.59 7.30
N LEU A 384 3.68 9.87 6.90
CA LEU A 384 2.49 10.40 6.28
C LEU A 384 2.13 9.64 4.99
N ILE A 385 3.09 9.51 4.05
CA ILE A 385 2.83 8.80 2.78
C ILE A 385 2.49 7.33 3.00
N ALA A 386 3.30 6.63 3.80
CA ALA A 386 3.15 5.20 3.99
C ALA A 386 1.89 4.84 4.80
N GLY A 387 1.53 5.66 5.78
CA GLY A 387 0.37 5.43 6.64
C GLY A 387 -0.97 5.85 6.02
N HIS A 388 -0.96 6.83 5.12
CA HIS A 388 -2.18 7.38 4.54
C HIS A 388 -2.77 6.49 3.44
N GLU A 389 -2.08 6.36 2.30
CA GLU A 389 -2.64 5.76 1.09
C GLU A 389 -2.85 4.24 1.22
N THR A 390 -1.99 3.54 1.98
CA THR A 390 -2.08 2.09 2.15
C THR A 390 -3.35 1.67 2.87
N ILE A 391 -3.68 2.35 3.97
CA ILE A 391 -4.83 2.03 4.81
C ILE A 391 -6.12 2.50 4.14
N ALA A 392 -6.11 3.71 3.59
CA ALA A 392 -7.25 4.26 2.86
C ALA A 392 -7.71 3.35 1.72
N ASN A 393 -6.77 2.85 0.89
CA ASN A 393 -7.10 1.92 -0.19
C ASN A 393 -7.57 0.57 0.34
N THR A 394 -7.03 0.08 1.46
CA THR A 394 -7.50 -1.16 2.10
C THR A 394 -8.96 -1.01 2.56
N LEU A 395 -9.31 0.10 3.22
CA LEU A 395 -10.69 0.40 3.63
C LEU A 395 -11.61 0.58 2.43
N HIS A 396 -11.17 1.32 1.40
CA HIS A 396 -11.94 1.51 0.17
C HIS A 396 -12.31 0.16 -0.46
N PHE A 397 -11.32 -0.71 -0.69
CA PHE A 397 -11.59 -2.03 -1.25
C PHE A 397 -12.42 -2.92 -0.32
N ALA A 398 -12.23 -2.86 1.01
CA ALA A 398 -13.06 -3.60 1.96
C ALA A 398 -14.53 -3.19 1.87
N PHE A 399 -14.82 -1.90 1.76
CA PHE A 399 -16.18 -1.40 1.58
C PHE A 399 -16.80 -1.88 0.26
N LEU A 400 -16.05 -1.81 -0.84
CA LEU A 400 -16.52 -2.26 -2.15
C LEU A 400 -16.75 -3.78 -2.19
N GLU A 401 -15.84 -4.56 -1.63
CA GLU A 401 -15.96 -6.02 -1.58
C GLU A 401 -17.12 -6.44 -0.67
N LEU A 402 -17.34 -5.77 0.47
CA LEU A 402 -18.49 -6.04 1.33
C LEU A 402 -19.81 -5.65 0.66
N ALA A 403 -19.87 -4.55 -0.06
CA ALA A 403 -21.03 -4.17 -0.86
C ALA A 403 -21.31 -5.18 -1.97
N ALA A 404 -20.26 -5.66 -2.64
CA ALA A 404 -20.39 -6.68 -3.69
C ALA A 404 -20.70 -8.09 -3.15
N ASN A 405 -20.53 -8.34 -1.84
CA ASN A 405 -20.74 -9.63 -1.18
C ASN A 405 -21.63 -9.48 0.07
N PRO A 406 -22.96 -9.28 -0.09
CA PRO A 406 -23.89 -9.01 1.02
C PRO A 406 -23.87 -10.08 2.11
N ARG A 407 -23.66 -11.36 1.75
CA ARG A 407 -23.53 -12.45 2.73
C ARG A 407 -22.36 -12.23 3.69
N ALA A 408 -21.17 -11.89 3.17
CA ALA A 408 -20.01 -11.59 3.99
C ALA A 408 -20.26 -10.37 4.88
N GLN A 409 -20.98 -9.36 4.38
CA GLN A 409 -21.37 -8.19 5.14
C GLN A 409 -22.31 -8.53 6.31
N ARG A 410 -23.35 -9.35 6.08
CA ARG A 410 -24.25 -9.81 7.14
C ARG A 410 -23.52 -10.64 8.21
N GLN A 411 -22.57 -11.47 7.77
CA GLN A 411 -21.77 -12.28 8.70
C GLN A 411 -20.86 -11.39 9.56
N LEU A 412 -20.24 -10.38 8.96
CA LEU A 412 -19.49 -9.33 9.67
C LEU A 412 -20.38 -8.63 10.72
N GLN A 413 -21.57 -8.21 10.34
CA GLN A 413 -22.51 -7.50 11.22
C GLN A 413 -22.95 -8.35 12.41
N ARG A 414 -23.25 -9.64 12.20
CA ARG A 414 -23.59 -10.58 13.29
C ARG A 414 -22.46 -10.70 14.32
N GLU A 415 -21.21 -10.77 13.88
CA GLU A 415 -20.09 -10.87 14.82
C GLU A 415 -19.78 -9.52 15.51
N ILE A 416 -20.02 -8.38 14.85
CA ILE A 416 -19.98 -7.08 15.50
C ILE A 416 -21.02 -7.02 16.63
N ASP A 417 -22.26 -7.47 16.38
CA ASP A 417 -23.33 -7.51 17.40
C ASP A 417 -22.95 -8.38 18.60
N GLN A 418 -22.29 -9.52 18.36
CA GLN A 418 -21.82 -10.40 19.43
C GLN A 418 -20.70 -9.77 20.27
N LEU A 419 -19.82 -8.96 19.66
CA LEU A 419 -18.67 -8.38 20.33
C LEU A 419 -19.01 -7.09 21.09
N VAL A 420 -19.81 -6.23 20.51
CA VAL A 420 -20.04 -4.88 21.05
C VAL A 420 -21.52 -4.55 21.26
N GLY A 421 -22.45 -5.27 20.66
CA GLY A 421 -23.89 -5.04 20.77
C GLY A 421 -24.29 -3.60 20.47
N ASP A 422 -25.17 -3.05 21.32
CA ASP A 422 -25.63 -1.66 21.21
C ASP A 422 -24.76 -0.64 21.96
N SER A 423 -23.57 -1.04 22.47
CA SER A 423 -22.69 -0.14 23.21
C SER A 423 -22.24 1.04 22.37
N ASP A 424 -22.10 2.21 23.02
CA ASP A 424 -21.56 3.40 22.32
C ASP A 424 -20.10 3.16 21.94
N PRO A 425 -19.70 3.35 20.67
CA PRO A 425 -18.30 3.22 20.25
C PRO A 425 -17.30 4.05 21.08
N ASN A 426 -17.72 5.17 21.65
CA ASN A 426 -16.88 5.98 22.52
C ASN A 426 -16.53 5.30 23.86
N THR A 427 -17.27 4.24 24.24
CA THR A 427 -17.00 3.44 25.44
C THR A 427 -16.16 2.19 25.18
N TRP A 428 -15.75 1.96 23.92
CA TRP A 428 -14.99 0.77 23.55
C TRP A 428 -13.55 0.84 24.06
N GLU A 429 -13.16 -0.21 24.78
CA GLU A 429 -11.83 -0.34 25.35
C GLU A 429 -10.91 -1.16 24.41
N TYR A 430 -9.77 -0.57 24.05
CA TYR A 430 -8.79 -1.18 23.15
C TYR A 430 -8.33 -2.56 23.61
N ASP A 431 -7.92 -2.66 24.88
CA ASP A 431 -7.37 -3.91 25.44
C ASP A 431 -8.40 -5.04 25.50
N ALA A 432 -9.67 -4.71 25.68
CA ALA A 432 -10.76 -5.66 25.72
C ALA A 432 -11.20 -6.13 24.32
N LEU A 433 -11.22 -5.25 23.33
CA LEU A 433 -11.89 -5.49 22.07
C LEU A 433 -10.94 -5.79 20.90
N MET A 434 -9.71 -5.28 20.90
CA MET A 434 -8.85 -5.36 19.71
C MET A 434 -8.53 -6.80 19.30
N ASN A 435 -8.17 -7.67 20.24
CA ASN A 435 -7.86 -9.06 19.91
C ASN A 435 -9.13 -9.85 19.52
N PRO A 436 -10.24 -9.78 20.27
CA PRO A 436 -11.50 -10.37 19.82
C PRO A 436 -11.96 -9.92 18.42
N MET A 437 -11.83 -8.63 18.10
CA MET A 437 -12.14 -8.11 16.75
C MET A 437 -11.19 -8.69 15.69
N MET A 438 -9.90 -8.83 15.99
CA MET A 438 -8.93 -9.44 15.07
C MET A 438 -9.19 -10.91 14.81
N ASP A 439 -9.69 -11.65 15.80
CA ASP A 439 -9.98 -13.08 15.73
C ASP A 439 -11.41 -13.36 15.23
N SER A 440 -12.15 -12.33 14.84
CA SER A 440 -13.52 -12.40 14.32
C SER A 440 -13.57 -12.16 12.80
N MET A 441 -14.81 -12.14 12.27
CA MET A 441 -15.07 -11.77 10.86
C MET A 441 -14.56 -10.39 10.51
N ILE A 442 -14.41 -9.47 11.48
CA ILE A 442 -13.86 -8.13 11.22
C ILE A 442 -12.38 -8.26 10.76
N GLY A 443 -11.58 -9.01 11.52
CA GLY A 443 -10.20 -9.30 11.14
C GLY A 443 -10.09 -10.14 9.87
N ALA A 444 -11.01 -11.10 9.67
CA ALA A 444 -11.07 -11.91 8.47
C ALA A 444 -11.36 -11.07 7.20
N VAL A 445 -12.28 -10.11 7.26
CA VAL A 445 -12.54 -9.15 6.17
C VAL A 445 -11.29 -8.34 5.82
N MET A 446 -10.60 -7.79 6.84
CA MET A 446 -9.35 -7.07 6.61
C MET A 446 -8.30 -7.97 5.96
N ASN A 447 -8.10 -9.16 6.50
CA ASN A 447 -7.10 -10.10 6.01
C ASN A 447 -7.41 -10.59 4.59
N GLU A 448 -8.68 -10.85 4.27
CA GLU A 448 -9.09 -11.27 2.92
C GLU A 448 -8.94 -10.12 1.90
N THR A 449 -9.27 -8.89 2.29
CA THR A 449 -9.01 -7.71 1.46
C THR A 449 -7.52 -7.59 1.15
N LEU A 450 -6.65 -7.69 2.16
CA LEU A 450 -5.19 -7.63 1.98
C LEU A 450 -4.63 -8.84 1.23
N ARG A 451 -5.28 -10.01 1.31
CA ARG A 451 -4.90 -11.19 0.54
C ARG A 451 -5.15 -10.99 -0.95
N LEU A 452 -6.33 -10.50 -1.30
CA LEU A 452 -6.75 -10.30 -2.68
C LEU A 452 -6.14 -9.05 -3.30
N ILE A 453 -6.07 -7.96 -2.53
CA ILE A 453 -5.73 -6.62 -2.99
C ILE A 453 -4.69 -6.02 -2.02
N PRO A 454 -3.47 -6.60 -1.97
CA PRO A 454 -2.42 -6.05 -1.10
C PRO A 454 -2.02 -4.66 -1.59
N ALA A 455 -1.84 -3.73 -0.66
CA ALA A 455 -1.43 -2.36 -0.98
C ALA A 455 -0.13 -2.31 -1.80
N LEU A 456 0.78 -3.26 -1.54
CA LEU A 456 2.00 -3.48 -2.34
C LEU A 456 1.93 -4.88 -2.96
N THR A 457 1.68 -4.95 -4.25
CA THR A 457 1.55 -6.22 -5.00
C THR A 457 2.89 -6.94 -5.16
N LYS A 458 4.01 -6.21 -5.03
CA LYS A 458 5.36 -6.71 -5.17
C LYS A 458 6.33 -5.98 -4.24
N ILE A 459 7.17 -6.72 -3.51
CA ILE A 459 8.20 -6.19 -2.63
C ILE A 459 9.57 -6.39 -3.28
N SER A 460 10.30 -5.29 -3.47
CA SER A 460 11.61 -5.31 -4.13
C SER A 460 12.75 -5.59 -3.14
N LYS A 461 13.62 -6.53 -3.52
CA LYS A 461 14.88 -6.87 -2.86
C LYS A 461 16.00 -6.98 -3.89
N ARG A 462 17.23 -7.20 -3.42
CA ARG A 462 18.39 -7.45 -4.26
C ARG A 462 19.30 -8.46 -3.58
N VAL A 463 19.93 -9.35 -4.34
CA VAL A 463 21.07 -10.11 -3.85
C VAL A 463 22.22 -9.13 -3.59
N THR A 464 22.87 -9.24 -2.42
CA THR A 464 24.01 -8.37 -2.09
C THR A 464 25.01 -8.28 -3.25
N PRO A 465 25.55 -7.09 -3.58
CA PRO A 465 26.52 -6.95 -4.68
C PRO A 465 27.85 -7.67 -4.43
N SER A 466 28.15 -8.02 -3.17
CA SER A 466 29.47 -8.58 -2.79
C SER A 466 29.63 -10.04 -3.15
N LYS A 467 28.58 -10.86 -3.08
CA LYS A 467 28.64 -12.32 -3.29
C LYS A 467 27.31 -12.90 -3.74
N ASP A 468 27.39 -14.04 -4.41
CA ASP A 468 26.23 -14.86 -4.75
C ASP A 468 25.55 -15.36 -3.48
N GLN A 469 24.26 -15.65 -3.54
CA GLN A 469 23.50 -16.20 -2.43
C GLN A 469 22.83 -17.51 -2.81
N VAL A 470 22.69 -18.39 -1.83
CA VAL A 470 22.01 -19.66 -2.01
C VAL A 470 20.62 -19.56 -1.38
N ILE A 471 19.61 -19.99 -2.13
CA ILE A 471 18.25 -20.24 -1.64
C ILE A 471 17.91 -21.72 -1.81
N SER A 472 17.05 -22.24 -0.95
CA SER A 472 16.54 -23.60 -1.01
C SER A 472 15.10 -23.58 -1.52
N LEU A 473 14.79 -24.39 -2.50
CA LEU A 473 13.44 -24.53 -3.05
C LEU A 473 13.12 -26.01 -3.22
N ASN A 474 12.07 -26.49 -2.59
CA ASN A 474 11.69 -27.91 -2.62
C ASN A 474 12.86 -28.88 -2.26
N GLY A 475 13.74 -28.44 -1.35
CA GLY A 475 14.94 -29.21 -0.92
C GLY A 475 16.16 -29.08 -1.84
N GLU A 476 16.06 -28.45 -3.00
CA GLU A 476 17.17 -28.20 -3.92
C GLU A 476 17.80 -26.81 -3.66
N LYS A 477 19.15 -26.74 -3.80
CA LYS A 477 19.90 -25.50 -3.61
C LYS A 477 20.13 -24.79 -4.95
N HIS A 478 19.74 -23.54 -5.00
CA HIS A 478 19.90 -22.66 -6.16
C HIS A 478 20.83 -21.50 -5.85
N VAL A 479 21.83 -21.28 -6.70
CA VAL A 479 22.78 -20.16 -6.54
C VAL A 479 22.26 -18.95 -7.29
N ILE A 480 21.86 -17.91 -6.57
CA ILE A 480 21.39 -16.66 -7.15
C ILE A 480 22.57 -15.69 -7.29
N PRO A 481 22.89 -15.25 -8.52
CA PRO A 481 24.03 -14.39 -8.77
C PRO A 481 23.92 -13.03 -8.04
N LYS A 482 25.04 -12.52 -7.57
CA LYS A 482 25.15 -11.20 -6.92
C LYS A 482 24.53 -10.09 -7.76
N GLY A 483 23.95 -9.11 -7.11
CA GLY A 483 23.30 -7.96 -7.76
C GLY A 483 21.97 -8.27 -8.46
N THR A 484 21.51 -9.53 -8.48
CA THR A 484 20.20 -9.90 -9.05
C THR A 484 19.11 -9.17 -8.28
N LEU A 485 18.23 -8.45 -8.98
CA LEU A 485 17.02 -7.88 -8.39
C LEU A 485 16.03 -9.01 -8.05
N ILE A 486 15.21 -8.78 -7.05
CA ILE A 486 14.22 -9.76 -6.59
C ILE A 486 12.88 -9.06 -6.46
N GLY A 487 11.85 -9.66 -7.06
CA GLY A 487 10.46 -9.28 -6.88
C GLY A 487 9.71 -10.36 -6.10
N LEU A 488 9.41 -10.09 -4.83
CA LEU A 488 8.54 -10.93 -4.03
C LEU A 488 7.10 -10.61 -4.43
N ALA A 489 6.44 -11.53 -5.15
CA ALA A 489 5.12 -11.29 -5.74
C ALA A 489 4.01 -11.56 -4.70
N SER A 490 3.80 -10.60 -3.77
CA SER A 490 2.82 -10.72 -2.68
C SER A 490 1.42 -11.02 -3.20
N GLY A 491 0.94 -10.27 -4.21
CA GLY A 491 -0.38 -10.52 -4.80
C GLY A 491 -0.54 -11.88 -5.48
N SER A 492 0.57 -12.54 -5.84
CA SER A 492 0.55 -13.87 -6.47
C SER A 492 0.63 -14.99 -5.44
N VAL A 493 1.57 -14.93 -4.49
CA VAL A 493 1.70 -15.97 -3.46
C VAL A 493 0.44 -16.07 -2.60
N GLN A 494 -0.23 -14.95 -2.36
CA GLN A 494 -1.49 -14.88 -1.60
C GLN A 494 -2.70 -15.47 -2.35
N CYS A 495 -2.54 -15.84 -3.62
CA CYS A 495 -3.51 -16.58 -4.42
C CYS A 495 -2.94 -17.91 -4.98
N ASN A 496 -1.79 -18.37 -4.47
CA ASN A 496 -1.16 -19.62 -4.90
C ASN A 496 -1.94 -20.82 -4.30
N PRO A 497 -2.51 -21.71 -5.11
CA PRO A 497 -3.34 -22.84 -4.66
C PRO A 497 -2.56 -23.84 -3.79
N ARG A 498 -1.22 -23.80 -3.81
CA ARG A 498 -0.38 -24.63 -2.94
C ARG A 498 -0.51 -24.29 -1.46
N TYR A 499 -0.80 -23.04 -1.14
CA TYR A 499 -0.78 -22.53 0.24
C TYR A 499 -2.16 -22.19 0.79
N TRP A 500 -3.16 -22.05 -0.07
CA TRP A 500 -4.47 -21.55 0.33
C TRP A 500 -5.57 -22.59 0.09
N PRO A 501 -6.46 -22.82 1.08
CA PRO A 501 -7.60 -23.70 0.89
C PRO A 501 -8.55 -23.09 -0.15
N ALA A 502 -8.91 -23.89 -1.16
CA ALA A 502 -9.81 -23.50 -2.24
C ALA A 502 -11.07 -24.36 -2.23
N ARG A 503 -12.20 -23.77 -2.63
CA ARG A 503 -13.48 -24.42 -2.90
C ARG A 503 -13.94 -24.00 -4.31
N PRO A 504 -14.99 -24.63 -4.86
CA PRO A 504 -15.61 -24.14 -6.09
C PRO A 504 -16.06 -22.68 -5.94
N SER A 505 -15.78 -21.86 -6.95
CA SER A 505 -16.20 -20.45 -6.98
C SER A 505 -17.73 -20.35 -7.13
N ARG A 506 -18.34 -19.48 -6.34
CA ARG A 506 -19.77 -19.14 -6.49
C ARG A 506 -19.99 -18.05 -7.56
N VAL A 507 -18.93 -17.31 -7.91
CA VAL A 507 -18.97 -16.21 -8.88
C VAL A 507 -18.58 -16.71 -10.27
N ASN A 508 -17.54 -17.55 -10.35
CA ASN A 508 -16.96 -18.05 -11.60
C ASN A 508 -17.13 -19.56 -11.71
N LEU A 509 -18.26 -20.02 -12.19
CA LEU A 509 -18.56 -21.43 -12.33
C LEU A 509 -17.44 -22.20 -13.04
N GLY A 510 -17.04 -23.33 -12.46
CA GLY A 510 -15.97 -24.17 -12.98
C GLY A 510 -14.54 -23.75 -12.58
N LYS A 511 -14.39 -22.72 -11.72
CA LYS A 511 -13.11 -22.29 -11.14
C LYS A 511 -13.10 -22.43 -9.64
N GLY A 512 -11.91 -22.38 -9.03
CA GLY A 512 -11.76 -22.26 -7.58
C GLY A 512 -11.99 -20.83 -7.09
N ASP A 513 -12.31 -20.68 -5.80
CA ASP A 513 -12.65 -19.43 -5.12
C ASP A 513 -11.44 -18.60 -4.65
N LEU A 514 -10.22 -18.93 -5.08
CA LEU A 514 -9.01 -18.22 -4.62
C LEU A 514 -8.95 -16.76 -5.08
N GLU A 515 -9.68 -16.42 -6.13
CA GLU A 515 -9.79 -15.05 -6.62
C GLU A 515 -11.08 -14.35 -6.15
N ASP A 516 -11.95 -15.04 -5.42
CA ASP A 516 -13.18 -14.50 -4.86
C ASP A 516 -12.93 -13.93 -3.46
N PHE A 517 -13.74 -12.94 -3.07
CA PHE A 517 -13.73 -12.38 -1.73
C PHE A 517 -14.52 -13.28 -0.78
N VAL A 518 -13.82 -14.07 0.02
CA VAL A 518 -14.38 -15.11 0.89
C VAL A 518 -13.72 -15.01 2.28
N PRO A 519 -14.15 -14.06 3.14
CA PRO A 519 -13.54 -13.87 4.47
C PRO A 519 -13.62 -15.10 5.38
N ASP A 520 -14.66 -15.92 5.29
CA ASP A 520 -14.79 -17.17 6.04
C ASP A 520 -13.71 -18.21 5.71
N ARG A 521 -12.93 -18.01 4.64
CA ARG A 521 -11.70 -18.76 4.36
C ARG A 521 -10.74 -18.79 5.55
N TRP A 522 -10.70 -17.72 6.31
CA TRP A 522 -9.81 -17.55 7.45
C TRP A 522 -10.20 -18.38 8.69
N PHE A 523 -11.35 -19.06 8.66
CA PHE A 523 -11.79 -19.99 9.70
C PHE A 523 -11.83 -21.45 9.24
N ARG A 524 -11.33 -21.77 8.05
CA ARG A 524 -11.29 -23.13 7.50
C ARG A 524 -10.16 -23.92 8.15
N THR A 525 -10.51 -24.98 8.87
CA THR A 525 -9.54 -25.91 9.46
C THR A 525 -8.99 -26.90 8.45
N ALA A 526 -7.92 -27.65 8.82
CA ALA A 526 -7.35 -28.70 7.98
C ALA A 526 -8.38 -29.84 7.68
N GLU A 527 -9.30 -30.10 8.61
CA GLU A 527 -10.37 -31.09 8.43
C GLU A 527 -11.43 -30.64 7.43
N THR A 528 -11.74 -29.34 7.37
CA THR A 528 -12.62 -28.76 6.36
C THR A 528 -11.94 -28.60 4.98
N ARG A 529 -10.62 -28.78 4.87
CA ARG A 529 -9.91 -28.82 3.59
C ARG A 529 -10.32 -30.01 2.72
N ASN A 530 -10.65 -31.13 3.32
CA ASN A 530 -10.96 -32.39 2.63
C ASN A 530 -12.45 -32.68 2.45
N ASN A 531 -13.32 -31.83 3.01
CA ASN A 531 -14.76 -32.02 2.89
C ASN A 531 -15.39 -30.93 2.00
N ASP A 532 -15.44 -31.20 0.70
CA ASP A 532 -15.97 -30.28 -0.33
C ASP A 532 -17.49 -30.01 -0.16
N ASN A 533 -18.18 -30.76 0.71
CA ASN A 533 -19.63 -30.69 0.93
C ASN A 533 -20.04 -30.06 2.27
N ALA A 534 -19.09 -29.57 3.11
CA ALA A 534 -19.42 -28.92 4.36
C ALA A 534 -20.08 -27.57 4.10
N GLU A 535 -21.36 -27.42 4.49
CA GLU A 535 -22.07 -26.16 4.40
C GLU A 535 -21.48 -25.12 5.37
N PRO A 536 -21.45 -23.83 5.00
CA PRO A 536 -20.91 -22.77 5.85
C PRO A 536 -21.59 -22.61 7.21
N GLU A 537 -22.83 -23.07 7.34
CA GLU A 537 -23.58 -23.04 8.59
C GLU A 537 -23.06 -24.07 9.61
N GLU A 538 -22.48 -25.18 9.18
CA GLU A 538 -21.90 -26.19 10.08
C GLU A 538 -20.62 -25.69 10.76
N ILE A 539 -19.93 -24.71 10.17
CA ILE A 539 -18.75 -24.09 10.78
C ILE A 539 -19.14 -23.20 11.98
N SER A 540 -20.37 -22.70 11.99
CA SER A 540 -20.87 -21.82 13.06
C SER A 540 -21.51 -22.58 14.25
N SER A 541 -21.82 -23.87 14.09
CA SER A 541 -22.67 -24.61 15.03
C SER A 541 -22.02 -25.80 15.74
N SER A 542 -20.76 -26.17 15.40
CA SER A 542 -20.11 -27.28 16.10
C SER A 542 -19.47 -26.86 17.44
N ASN A 543 -20.15 -27.19 18.51
CA ASN A 543 -19.62 -27.42 19.86
C ASN A 543 -18.60 -26.41 20.41
N GLY A 544 -19.01 -25.19 20.81
CA GLY A 544 -18.36 -24.42 21.89
C GLY A 544 -16.85 -24.23 21.87
N SER A 545 -16.15 -24.73 20.87
CA SER A 545 -14.72 -24.56 20.68
C SER A 545 -14.46 -23.18 20.08
N PRO A 546 -13.51 -22.39 20.60
CA PRO A 546 -13.17 -21.09 20.06
C PRO A 546 -12.75 -21.26 18.59
N LYS A 547 -13.36 -20.49 17.69
CA LYS A 547 -12.94 -20.41 16.28
C LYS A 547 -11.49 -20.00 16.24
N THR A 548 -10.62 -20.85 15.72
CA THR A 548 -9.20 -20.53 15.56
C THR A 548 -8.98 -20.01 14.14
N MET A 549 -8.45 -18.81 14.02
CA MET A 549 -8.15 -18.24 12.70
C MET A 549 -7.09 -19.07 11.98
N PHE A 550 -7.28 -19.33 10.70
CA PHE A 550 -6.32 -20.02 9.83
C PHE A 550 -5.03 -19.21 9.73
N HIS A 551 -3.91 -19.86 10.01
CA HIS A 551 -2.58 -19.31 9.83
C HIS A 551 -1.92 -19.93 8.59
N PRO A 552 -1.79 -19.16 7.49
CA PRO A 552 -1.09 -19.64 6.30
C PRO A 552 0.40 -19.89 6.60
N GLU A 553 1.01 -20.74 5.77
CA GLU A 553 2.45 -21.01 5.81
C GLU A 553 3.28 -19.72 5.77
N ARG A 554 4.43 -19.72 6.47
CA ARG A 554 5.31 -18.53 6.53
C ARG A 554 5.77 -18.14 5.14
N GLY A 555 5.50 -16.89 4.77
CA GLY A 555 5.75 -16.35 3.44
C GLY A 555 4.55 -16.39 2.48
N ALA A 556 3.54 -17.24 2.74
CA ALA A 556 2.34 -17.32 1.91
C ALA A 556 1.40 -16.12 2.08
N TYR A 557 1.39 -15.48 3.26
CA TYR A 557 0.66 -14.24 3.53
C TYR A 557 1.64 -13.14 3.92
N ASN A 558 1.79 -12.13 3.05
CA ASN A 558 2.89 -11.20 3.13
C ASN A 558 2.51 -9.71 2.88
N PRO A 559 1.30 -9.24 3.27
CA PRO A 559 0.88 -7.86 2.97
C PRO A 559 1.70 -6.80 3.72
N PHE A 560 2.26 -7.17 4.90
CA PHE A 560 3.11 -6.31 5.72
C PHE A 560 4.60 -6.64 5.62
N SER A 561 5.01 -7.46 4.65
CA SER A 561 6.34 -8.05 4.58
C SER A 561 6.69 -8.87 5.84
N ALA A 562 7.91 -9.42 5.90
CA ALA A 562 8.37 -10.19 7.03
C ALA A 562 9.84 -9.86 7.38
N GLY A 563 10.33 -10.45 8.49
CA GLY A 563 11.69 -10.26 8.97
C GLY A 563 11.97 -8.85 9.51
N PRO A 564 13.25 -8.47 9.63
CA PRO A 564 13.65 -7.20 10.24
C PRO A 564 13.11 -5.95 9.52
N ARG A 565 12.81 -6.06 8.23
CA ARG A 565 12.26 -5.00 7.38
C ARG A 565 10.73 -5.06 7.24
N SER A 566 10.03 -5.82 8.09
CA SER A 566 8.57 -5.83 8.14
C SER A 566 8.00 -4.43 8.43
N CYS A 567 6.75 -4.20 8.04
CA CYS A 567 6.06 -2.92 8.25
C CYS A 567 6.06 -2.53 9.73
N LEU A 568 6.49 -1.29 10.01
CA LEU A 568 6.43 -0.70 11.35
C LEU A 568 4.99 -0.45 11.79
N GLY A 569 4.17 0.07 10.86
CA GLY A 569 2.80 0.45 11.10
C GLY A 569 1.79 -0.70 11.04
N ARG A 570 2.22 -1.99 11.08
CA ARG A 570 1.28 -3.12 11.00
C ARG A 570 0.15 -3.00 12.02
N ARG A 571 0.47 -2.78 13.29
CA ARG A 571 -0.52 -2.71 14.36
C ARG A 571 -1.44 -1.50 14.18
N VAL A 572 -0.88 -0.35 13.82
CA VAL A 572 -1.65 0.86 13.52
C VAL A 572 -2.65 0.60 12.39
N ALA A 573 -2.21 0.00 11.29
CA ALA A 573 -3.08 -0.32 10.16
C ALA A 573 -4.19 -1.32 10.54
N GLN A 574 -3.87 -2.35 11.33
CA GLN A 574 -4.86 -3.31 11.82
C GLN A 574 -5.92 -2.63 12.70
N VAL A 575 -5.47 -1.78 13.62
CA VAL A 575 -6.36 -1.03 14.53
C VAL A 575 -7.29 -0.11 13.73
N GLU A 576 -6.74 0.67 12.81
CA GLU A 576 -7.51 1.63 12.02
C GLU A 576 -8.58 0.94 11.16
N VAL A 577 -8.20 -0.13 10.45
CA VAL A 577 -9.14 -0.85 9.58
C VAL A 577 -10.23 -1.53 10.41
N VAL A 578 -9.85 -2.24 11.46
CA VAL A 578 -10.80 -3.01 12.28
C VAL A 578 -11.79 -2.09 13.02
N ALA A 579 -11.29 -1.01 13.64
CA ALA A 579 -12.16 -0.05 14.32
C ALA A 579 -13.12 0.65 13.35
N THR A 580 -12.64 1.03 12.16
CA THR A 580 -13.48 1.68 11.14
C THR A 580 -14.58 0.74 10.64
N LEU A 581 -14.24 -0.51 10.32
CA LEU A 581 -15.23 -1.52 9.91
C LEU A 581 -16.27 -1.74 10.99
N ALA A 582 -15.85 -1.89 12.26
CA ALA A 582 -16.77 -2.10 13.38
C ALA A 582 -17.75 -0.92 13.54
N VAL A 583 -17.27 0.32 13.50
CA VAL A 583 -18.13 1.52 13.64
C VAL A 583 -19.13 1.65 12.50
N VAL A 584 -18.68 1.50 11.25
CA VAL A 584 -19.55 1.67 10.07
C VAL A 584 -20.62 0.57 10.04
N PHE A 585 -20.22 -0.70 10.14
CA PHE A 585 -21.13 -1.83 9.95
C PHE A 585 -21.97 -2.17 11.18
N ARG A 586 -21.77 -1.53 12.31
CA ARG A 586 -22.63 -1.69 13.48
C ARG A 586 -24.06 -1.20 13.23
N LYS A 587 -24.23 -0.07 12.59
CA LYS A 587 -25.54 0.56 12.36
C LYS A 587 -25.96 0.62 10.91
N TYR A 588 -25.03 0.42 9.99
CA TYR A 588 -25.27 0.61 8.56
C TYR A 588 -24.82 -0.59 7.74
N SER A 589 -25.42 -0.69 6.58
CA SER A 589 -25.00 -1.54 5.47
C SER A 589 -24.52 -0.67 4.32
N ILE A 590 -23.58 -1.17 3.52
CA ILE A 590 -23.17 -0.54 2.28
C ILE A 590 -23.72 -1.36 1.13
N GLU A 591 -24.53 -0.73 0.28
CA GLU A 591 -25.04 -1.31 -0.96
C GLU A 591 -24.36 -0.68 -2.17
N LEU A 592 -24.13 -1.44 -3.24
CA LEU A 592 -23.77 -0.88 -4.53
C LEU A 592 -24.92 -0.04 -5.07
N ALA A 593 -24.64 1.14 -5.58
CA ALA A 593 -25.66 1.97 -6.24
C ALA A 593 -26.04 1.33 -7.59
N VAL A 594 -27.33 1.28 -7.85
CA VAL A 594 -27.91 0.72 -9.07
C VAL A 594 -28.46 1.77 -10.03
N ASP A 595 -28.23 3.05 -9.74
CA ASP A 595 -28.78 4.23 -10.42
C ASP A 595 -28.55 4.25 -11.95
N GLU A 596 -27.55 3.48 -12.43
CA GLU A 596 -27.27 3.32 -13.86
C GLU A 596 -28.32 2.44 -14.57
N TRP A 597 -29.02 1.58 -13.83
CA TRP A 597 -29.91 0.55 -14.38
C TRP A 597 -31.36 0.67 -13.93
N ALA A 598 -31.61 1.35 -12.80
CA ALA A 598 -32.94 1.55 -12.26
C ALA A 598 -32.97 2.74 -11.30
N THR A 599 -34.08 3.49 -11.31
CA THR A 599 -34.36 4.53 -10.32
C THR A 599 -34.87 3.93 -9.02
N ASP A 600 -34.98 4.73 -7.95
CA ASP A 600 -35.47 4.27 -6.66
C ASP A 600 -36.96 3.88 -6.74
N GLU A 601 -37.75 4.58 -7.53
CA GLU A 601 -39.15 4.27 -7.77
C GLU A 601 -39.31 2.94 -8.50
N GLU A 602 -38.48 2.67 -9.51
CA GLU A 602 -38.49 1.39 -10.22
C GLU A 602 -38.07 0.24 -9.30
N VAL A 603 -37.01 0.41 -8.51
CA VAL A 603 -36.56 -0.59 -7.53
C VAL A 603 -37.66 -0.89 -6.52
N GLY A 604 -38.45 0.13 -6.08
CA GLY A 604 -39.52 -0.03 -5.10
C GLY A 604 -40.68 -0.90 -5.58
N VAL A 605 -40.85 -1.10 -6.90
CA VAL A 605 -41.92 -1.90 -7.51
C VAL A 605 -41.43 -3.21 -8.15
N MET A 606 -40.11 -3.46 -8.19
CA MET A 606 -39.50 -4.66 -8.76
C MET A 606 -39.83 -5.91 -7.92
N ASP A 607 -40.00 -7.03 -8.62
CA ASP A 607 -39.98 -8.33 -7.95
C ASP A 607 -38.54 -8.73 -7.50
N LYS A 608 -38.45 -9.74 -6.63
CA LYS A 608 -37.15 -10.23 -6.12
C LYS A 608 -36.19 -10.64 -7.22
N GLY A 609 -36.66 -11.26 -8.30
CA GLY A 609 -35.82 -11.71 -9.39
C GLY A 609 -35.29 -10.53 -10.25
N GLU A 610 -36.09 -9.49 -10.41
CA GLU A 610 -35.68 -8.24 -11.10
C GLU A 610 -34.62 -7.50 -10.31
N MET A 611 -34.85 -7.31 -9.02
CA MET A 611 -33.90 -6.71 -8.11
C MET A 611 -32.57 -7.47 -8.13
N ALA A 612 -32.62 -8.83 -8.02
CA ALA A 612 -31.41 -9.67 -8.09
C ALA A 612 -30.65 -9.48 -9.42
N ARG A 613 -31.35 -9.37 -10.55
CA ARG A 613 -30.73 -9.11 -11.86
C ARG A 613 -30.07 -7.72 -11.92
N VAL A 614 -30.71 -6.72 -11.38
CA VAL A 614 -30.16 -5.35 -11.35
C VAL A 614 -28.92 -5.29 -10.46
N TYR A 615 -28.98 -5.88 -9.26
CA TYR A 615 -27.84 -5.87 -8.35
C TYR A 615 -26.63 -6.67 -8.89
N ARG A 616 -26.87 -7.81 -9.56
CA ARG A 616 -25.79 -8.56 -10.23
C ARG A 616 -25.04 -7.70 -11.26
N LYS A 617 -25.73 -6.85 -12.03
CA LYS A 617 -25.06 -5.91 -12.93
C LYS A 617 -24.14 -4.94 -12.18
N ALA A 618 -24.59 -4.44 -11.02
CA ALA A 618 -23.77 -3.59 -10.17
C ALA A 618 -22.57 -4.34 -9.59
N GLN A 619 -22.75 -5.58 -9.14
CA GLN A 619 -21.66 -6.45 -8.67
C GLN A 619 -20.63 -6.74 -9.76
N ASP A 620 -21.06 -7.08 -10.98
CA ASP A 620 -20.16 -7.36 -12.10
C ASP A 620 -19.37 -6.10 -12.49
N LYS A 621 -20.03 -4.95 -12.54
CA LYS A 621 -19.36 -3.66 -12.78
C LYS A 621 -18.39 -3.29 -11.66
N CYS A 622 -18.73 -3.57 -10.40
CA CYS A 622 -17.85 -3.35 -9.27
C CYS A 622 -16.57 -4.22 -9.41
N ARG A 623 -16.70 -5.53 -9.66
CA ARG A 623 -15.58 -6.46 -9.86
C ARG A 623 -14.71 -6.05 -11.04
N GLU A 624 -15.34 -5.68 -12.18
CA GLU A 624 -14.62 -5.17 -13.34
C GLU A 624 -13.84 -3.91 -13.00
N THR A 625 -14.45 -2.98 -12.26
CA THR A 625 -13.82 -1.72 -11.85
C THR A 625 -12.65 -1.97 -10.89
N ILE A 626 -12.82 -2.83 -9.88
CA ILE A 626 -11.73 -3.27 -9.01
C ILE A 626 -10.59 -3.88 -9.84
N GLY A 627 -10.90 -4.72 -10.82
CA GLY A 627 -9.92 -5.28 -11.76
C GLY A 627 -9.16 -4.25 -12.60
N ARG A 628 -9.64 -3.01 -12.67
CA ARG A 628 -8.96 -1.87 -13.33
C ARG A 628 -8.06 -1.06 -12.38
N SER A 629 -7.94 -1.46 -11.12
CA SER A 629 -7.02 -0.86 -10.18
C SER A 629 -5.57 -0.98 -10.68
N TRP A 630 -4.74 -0.01 -10.35
CA TRP A 630 -3.35 0.03 -10.77
C TRP A 630 -2.46 0.66 -9.71
N THR A 631 -1.20 0.25 -9.71
CA THR A 631 -0.23 0.69 -8.72
C THR A 631 0.41 2.00 -9.15
N ILE A 632 0.49 2.92 -8.21
CA ILE A 632 1.28 4.14 -8.34
C ILE A 632 2.34 4.17 -7.25
N ILE A 633 1.97 4.47 -6.03
CA ILE A 633 2.72 4.15 -4.82
C ILE A 633 2.13 2.87 -4.24
N THR A 634 0.83 2.82 -4.12
CA THR A 634 0.04 1.66 -3.70
C THR A 634 -0.99 1.28 -4.76
N LEU A 635 -1.55 0.08 -4.65
CA LEU A 635 -2.64 -0.36 -5.50
C LEU A 635 -3.92 0.37 -5.10
N GLY A 636 -4.58 1.01 -6.06
CA GLY A 636 -5.81 1.76 -5.82
C GLY A 636 -6.64 1.96 -7.11
N LEU A 637 -7.86 2.42 -6.95
CA LEU A 637 -8.67 2.94 -8.05
C LEU A 637 -8.31 4.41 -8.24
N HIS A 638 -7.88 4.78 -9.44
CA HIS A 638 -7.40 6.13 -9.70
C HIS A 638 -8.12 6.76 -10.89
N GLY A 639 -8.29 8.08 -10.81
CA GLY A 639 -8.84 8.88 -11.89
C GLY A 639 -10.35 8.75 -12.00
N ARG A 640 -10.85 8.25 -13.14
CA ARG A 640 -12.29 8.15 -13.44
C ARG A 640 -12.96 6.86 -12.96
N TYR A 641 -12.17 5.89 -12.48
CA TYR A 641 -12.71 4.62 -12.04
C TYR A 641 -13.28 4.76 -10.63
N ARG A 642 -14.60 4.78 -10.54
CA ARG A 642 -15.36 4.93 -9.30
C ARG A 642 -16.44 3.86 -9.23
N VAL A 643 -16.71 3.38 -8.05
CA VAL A 643 -17.84 2.52 -7.73
C VAL A 643 -18.73 3.28 -6.78
N PRO A 644 -19.90 3.74 -7.23
CA PRO A 644 -20.84 4.42 -6.36
C PRO A 644 -21.51 3.42 -5.40
N VAL A 645 -21.71 3.87 -4.16
CA VAL A 645 -22.35 3.07 -3.11
C VAL A 645 -23.44 3.89 -2.40
N ARG A 646 -24.24 3.21 -1.60
CA ARG A 646 -25.21 3.83 -0.67
C ARG A 646 -24.96 3.30 0.74
N LEU A 647 -25.03 4.19 1.71
CA LEU A 647 -25.04 3.85 3.12
C LEU A 647 -26.49 3.73 3.58
N VAL A 648 -26.89 2.54 3.99
CA VAL A 648 -28.30 2.23 4.35
C VAL A 648 -28.34 1.82 5.82
N PRO A 649 -29.27 2.36 6.64
CA PRO A 649 -29.48 1.85 7.97
C PRO A 649 -29.80 0.35 7.95
N ARG A 650 -29.23 -0.41 8.87
CA ARG A 650 -29.49 -1.86 8.98
C ARG A 650 -30.99 -2.13 9.15
N GLY A 651 -31.51 -3.11 8.43
CA GLY A 651 -32.94 -3.41 8.35
C GLY A 651 -33.70 -2.62 7.27
N GLY A 652 -33.02 -1.64 6.63
CA GLY A 652 -33.54 -0.91 5.48
C GLY A 652 -32.91 -1.31 4.14
N GLU A 653 -32.15 -2.40 4.13
CA GLU A 653 -31.46 -2.87 2.93
C GLU A 653 -32.44 -3.35 1.86
N ARG A 654 -32.17 -2.97 0.61
CA ARG A 654 -33.01 -3.33 -0.54
C ARG A 654 -32.58 -4.66 -1.17
N PHE A 655 -31.26 -4.98 -1.11
CA PHE A 655 -30.66 -6.02 -1.93
C PHE A 655 -30.03 -7.18 -1.15
N VAL A 656 -30.09 -7.19 0.18
CA VAL A 656 -29.38 -8.14 1.04
C VAL A 656 -30.06 -9.50 1.16
N GLY A 657 -31.37 -9.60 0.95
CA GLY A 657 -32.14 -10.80 1.30
C GLY A 657 -32.14 -11.94 0.30
N TRP A 658 -31.67 -11.76 -0.94
CA TRP A 658 -31.90 -12.71 -2.03
C TRP A 658 -30.84 -12.73 -3.15
N VAL A 659 -29.78 -11.96 -3.01
CA VAL A 659 -28.63 -11.99 -3.95
C VAL A 659 -27.75 -13.21 -3.72
N ASP A 660 -27.80 -13.80 -2.55
CA ASP A 660 -26.94 -14.93 -2.11
C ASP A 660 -27.57 -16.31 -2.23
N GLY A 661 -28.79 -16.41 -2.77
CA GLY A 661 -29.45 -17.71 -2.97
C GLY A 661 -29.82 -18.42 -1.67
N ASP A 662 -30.30 -17.69 -0.65
CA ASP A 662 -31.04 -18.28 0.47
C ASP A 662 -32.41 -18.79 -0.05
N GLU A 663 -32.42 -19.88 -0.77
CA GLU A 663 -33.56 -20.83 -0.93
C GLU A 663 -33.15 -22.15 -0.33
#